data_db9e1abda2f002f7489d66a5435e6a29
#
_entry.id   db9e1abda2f002f7489d66a5435e6a29
#
_cell.length_a   1.000
_cell.length_b   1.000
_cell.length_c   1.000
_cell.angle_alpha   90.00
_cell.angle_beta   90.00
_cell.angle_gamma   90.00
#
_symmetry.space_group_name_H-M   'P 1'
#
loop_
_entity.id
_entity.type
_entity.pdbx_description
1 polymer ?
#
loop_
_entity_poly.entity_id
_entity_poly.type
_entity_poly.pdbx_seq_one_letter_code
_entity_poly.pdbx_strand_id
1 'polypeptide(L)'
;MSLLSTIKIALKAIYANKLRSILTMLGIIIGIASVLITVSVGQGATKAIKDRICNVFGENTILIVPRMGQGFRKRNPLTFEDCKAIENESSLIIHSSPELADEFQVVYENENCSAYISGVSENYCKIKNWELSEGEFFTEEDLENGEQVCILSNDISEKLFPDEYPVGKFIRIKGIPFRVNGVLKKIGMFDDKIIYIPYTTFFSRINKSCHNVIYCSINPYENIEEIKEDVRTILRQRHSYLKAEAEDDFRIFLPIEFINKRTETTKTLALFLSIIASISLLVGGIGIMNIMLVSVTERIREIGIRMALGARRIDILKQFLLESMILSLIGGLIGTVIGIVISQYLSQSFSDLKAVISTESIIISFLFSAGIGIFFGFYPAWQASKLDPIEAIRNESDGQTSLIKTLKSYMESHKVISFWVIAKLLLKTIYTDKIKEFLAIIGIIIGVASVITMISVGQGVSKSIQDSISLMGKNLINIRPEIKMVNGVRNGVFHTLKIEDSHAIANEFPFITYSSPVIRKYLQIVYGNKNCRSEVYGVSENYYKITNWEISDGEFFTEEDLNNGNQVCLLGSEVVKELFNKEDDPIDQFIRIKNIPFRVIGILKPKGTMYRVTKEDKTKDDNKNETKENDDKNKKNSLVKTKIQSFGTYDDCILIPYTVAYSRLNKDKYLSLLVCSIADDVDLEESVEEIKLLLRQRHKLQEDDSDDFEIETQISIQEAGEETTNLFRVLLLSIALISLTVGGIGIMNVMLVSVTGRTKEIGIRMSVGARRSDILKQFLFESMQLSIIGGIIGIILGIVISQYVPHFFKDLKTIISVEAIIISFLFSVGVGIFFGFYPAWQASKLDPIEALRYE
;
A
#
# COMPACT_ATOMS: atom_id res chain seq x y z
N MET A 1 -18.81 48.58 13.99
CA MET A 1 -17.76 48.11 14.92
C MET A 1 -16.43 47.94 14.18
N SER A 2 -15.30 48.35 14.80
CA SER A 2 -13.99 48.09 14.19
C SER A 2 -13.66 46.58 14.22
N LEU A 3 -12.95 46.09 13.23
CA LEU A 3 -12.60 44.65 13.13
C LEU A 3 -11.79 44.17 14.36
N LEU A 4 -10.91 45.04 14.88
CA LEU A 4 -10.12 44.79 16.08
C LEU A 4 -10.97 44.68 17.36
N SER A 5 -12.04 45.50 17.50
CA SER A 5 -12.96 45.36 18.65
C SER A 5 -13.75 44.05 18.59
N THR A 6 -14.14 43.61 17.40
CA THR A 6 -14.87 42.35 17.22
C THR A 6 -13.99 41.16 17.55
N ILE A 7 -12.71 41.15 17.12
CA ILE A 7 -11.73 40.12 17.48
C ILE A 7 -11.51 40.05 19.00
N LYS A 8 -11.38 41.18 19.67
CA LYS A 8 -11.19 41.24 21.14
C LYS A 8 -12.41 40.68 21.89
N ILE A 9 -13.62 40.96 21.40
CA ILE A 9 -14.86 40.40 21.98
C ILE A 9 -14.92 38.87 21.75
N ALA A 10 -14.59 38.38 20.56
CA ALA A 10 -14.55 36.98 20.25
C ALA A 10 -13.54 36.20 21.13
N LEU A 11 -12.32 36.73 21.30
CA LEU A 11 -11.32 36.13 22.19
C LEU A 11 -11.76 36.11 23.65
N LYS A 12 -12.45 37.18 24.15
CA LYS A 12 -12.99 37.21 25.49
C LYS A 12 -14.11 36.17 25.69
N ALA A 13 -14.94 35.97 24.68
CA ALA A 13 -16.01 34.98 24.70
C ALA A 13 -15.46 33.52 24.74
N ILE A 14 -14.41 33.25 23.95
CA ILE A 14 -13.69 31.97 23.96
C ILE A 14 -13.10 31.71 25.36
N TYR A 15 -12.47 32.70 25.97
CA TYR A 15 -11.84 32.57 27.28
C TYR A 15 -12.87 32.40 28.43
N ALA A 16 -14.08 32.94 28.31
CA ALA A 16 -15.15 32.82 29.30
C ALA A 16 -15.68 31.38 29.40
N ASN A 17 -15.72 30.66 28.29
CA ASN A 17 -16.23 29.29 28.23
C ASN A 17 -15.14 28.28 27.82
N LYS A 18 -14.01 28.20 28.55
CA LYS A 18 -12.81 27.43 28.24
C LYS A 18 -13.06 25.98 27.84
N LEU A 19 -13.80 25.23 28.65
CA LEU A 19 -14.04 23.79 28.46
C LEU A 19 -14.79 23.52 27.13
N ARG A 20 -15.81 24.36 26.82
CA ARG A 20 -16.57 24.24 25.58
C ARG A 20 -15.72 24.58 24.35
N SER A 21 -14.96 25.65 24.44
CA SER A 21 -14.05 26.07 23.36
C SER A 21 -12.96 25.04 23.07
N ILE A 22 -12.38 24.42 24.11
CA ILE A 22 -11.39 23.33 23.96
C ILE A 22 -12.02 22.11 23.29
N LEU A 23 -13.21 21.69 23.72
CA LEU A 23 -13.90 20.55 23.14
C LEU A 23 -14.27 20.74 21.66
N THR A 24 -14.63 21.98 21.27
CA THR A 24 -14.89 22.32 19.87
C THR A 24 -13.63 22.29 19.05
N MET A 25 -12.57 22.94 19.56
CA MET A 25 -11.27 22.95 18.88
C MET A 25 -10.70 21.54 18.73
N LEU A 26 -10.94 20.66 19.72
CA LEU A 26 -10.43 19.29 19.69
C LEU A 26 -10.90 18.50 18.46
N GLY A 27 -12.18 18.63 18.07
CA GLY A 27 -12.71 18.01 16.84
C GLY A 27 -12.00 18.51 15.57
N ILE A 28 -11.68 19.80 15.51
CA ILE A 28 -10.96 20.39 14.37
C ILE A 28 -9.48 19.99 14.40
N ILE A 29 -8.86 20.05 15.58
CA ILE A 29 -7.45 19.64 15.79
C ILE A 29 -7.22 18.22 15.29
N ILE A 30 -8.07 17.30 15.77
CA ILE A 30 -8.01 15.89 15.40
C ILE A 30 -8.28 15.71 13.90
N GLY A 31 -9.30 16.38 13.35
CA GLY A 31 -9.67 16.28 11.93
C GLY A 31 -8.54 16.76 11.03
N ILE A 32 -7.94 17.93 11.31
CA ILE A 32 -6.85 18.46 10.50
C ILE A 32 -5.56 17.65 10.65
N ALA A 33 -5.22 17.23 11.88
CA ALA A 33 -4.07 16.37 12.10
C ALA A 33 -4.21 15.06 11.29
N SER A 34 -5.40 14.44 11.31
CA SER A 34 -5.67 13.21 10.53
C SER A 34 -5.51 13.43 9.04
N VAL A 35 -6.06 14.51 8.48
CA VAL A 35 -5.92 14.83 7.04
C VAL A 35 -4.45 15.01 6.71
N LEU A 36 -3.72 15.80 7.49
CA LEU A 36 -2.29 16.07 7.24
C LEU A 36 -1.45 14.80 7.30
N ILE A 37 -1.64 13.95 8.33
CA ILE A 37 -0.94 12.67 8.48
C ILE A 37 -1.22 11.78 7.28
N THR A 38 -2.48 11.62 6.91
CA THR A 38 -2.90 10.75 5.80
C THR A 38 -2.29 11.20 4.47
N VAL A 39 -2.36 12.50 4.17
CA VAL A 39 -1.78 13.06 2.94
C VAL A 39 -0.27 12.93 2.94
N SER A 40 0.39 13.23 4.08
CA SER A 40 1.85 13.13 4.20
C SER A 40 2.37 11.70 4.04
N VAL A 41 1.67 10.71 4.62
CA VAL A 41 2.01 9.28 4.47
C VAL A 41 1.77 8.82 3.03
N GLY A 42 0.65 9.21 2.40
CA GLY A 42 0.35 8.86 1.02
C GLY A 42 1.36 9.45 0.01
N GLN A 43 1.72 10.73 0.19
CA GLN A 43 2.76 11.37 -0.62
C GLN A 43 4.14 10.74 -0.37
N GLY A 44 4.44 10.42 0.88
CA GLY A 44 5.68 9.76 1.27
C GLY A 44 5.84 8.38 0.64
N ALA A 45 4.79 7.56 0.67
CA ALA A 45 4.77 6.25 0.01
C ALA A 45 4.97 6.37 -1.51
N THR A 46 4.28 7.32 -2.14
CA THR A 46 4.43 7.58 -3.58
C THR A 46 5.86 8.03 -3.92
N LYS A 47 6.42 8.94 -3.12
CA LYS A 47 7.78 9.42 -3.29
C LYS A 47 8.81 8.30 -3.07
N ALA A 48 8.64 7.47 -2.04
CA ALA A 48 9.53 6.34 -1.77
C ALA A 48 9.56 5.33 -2.94
N ILE A 49 8.41 5.05 -3.57
CA ILE A 49 8.33 4.21 -4.77
C ILE A 49 9.06 4.89 -5.93
N LYS A 50 8.79 6.18 -6.15
CA LYS A 50 9.45 6.95 -7.20
C LYS A 50 10.97 6.97 -7.00
N ASP A 51 11.43 7.36 -5.82
CA ASP A 51 12.87 7.47 -5.50
C ASP A 51 13.58 6.11 -5.68
N ARG A 52 12.95 5.00 -5.22
CA ARG A 52 13.51 3.66 -5.41
C ARG A 52 13.70 3.30 -6.88
N ILE A 53 12.74 3.61 -7.73
CA ILE A 53 12.81 3.28 -9.16
C ILE A 53 13.76 4.24 -9.88
N CYS A 54 13.69 5.55 -9.56
CA CYS A 54 14.57 6.56 -10.15
C CYS A 54 16.05 6.34 -9.81
N ASN A 55 16.36 5.87 -8.59
CA ASN A 55 17.75 5.55 -8.22
C ASN A 55 18.34 4.40 -9.05
N VAL A 56 17.50 3.43 -9.45
CA VAL A 56 17.94 2.28 -10.27
C VAL A 56 18.05 2.63 -11.73
N PHE A 57 17.03 3.30 -12.28
CA PHE A 57 16.91 3.51 -13.72
C PHE A 57 17.28 4.91 -14.19
N GLY A 58 17.37 5.89 -13.30
CA GLY A 58 17.42 7.33 -13.62
C GLY A 58 16.03 7.96 -13.65
N GLU A 59 15.95 9.28 -13.46
CA GLU A 59 14.65 9.97 -13.33
C GLU A 59 13.92 10.12 -14.67
N ASN A 60 14.61 10.52 -15.71
CA ASN A 60 14.07 10.76 -17.07
C ASN A 60 14.78 9.85 -18.05
N THR A 61 14.59 8.55 -17.91
CA THR A 61 15.34 7.56 -18.67
C THR A 61 14.43 6.66 -19.48
N ILE A 62 14.86 6.31 -20.67
CA ILE A 62 14.30 5.25 -21.49
C ILE A 62 15.29 4.11 -21.55
N LEU A 63 14.81 2.88 -21.43
CA LEU A 63 15.57 1.67 -21.65
C LEU A 63 15.12 1.01 -22.95
N ILE A 64 16.06 0.71 -23.79
CA ILE A 64 15.83 -0.07 -24.99
C ILE A 64 16.50 -1.43 -24.78
N VAL A 65 15.66 -2.45 -24.70
CA VAL A 65 16.11 -3.82 -24.43
C VAL A 65 15.85 -4.69 -25.67
N PRO A 66 16.74 -5.62 -26.00
CA PRO A 66 16.49 -6.52 -27.11
C PRO A 66 15.30 -7.43 -26.78
N ARG A 67 14.40 -7.60 -27.74
CA ARG A 67 13.28 -8.54 -27.59
C ARG A 67 13.81 -9.96 -27.70
N MET A 68 13.76 -10.70 -26.61
CA MET A 68 14.15 -12.10 -26.58
C MET A 68 13.08 -12.97 -27.26
N GLY A 69 13.24 -13.32 -28.53
CA GLY A 69 12.33 -14.21 -29.27
C GLY A 69 13.06 -15.04 -30.34
N GLN A 70 12.74 -16.35 -30.49
CA GLN A 70 13.47 -17.23 -31.44
C GLN A 70 12.98 -17.16 -32.90
N GLY A 71 12.10 -16.27 -33.28
CA GLY A 71 11.76 -16.03 -34.70
C GLY A 71 12.89 -15.32 -35.48
N PHE A 72 13.77 -14.67 -34.77
CA PHE A 72 14.84 -13.87 -35.36
C PHE A 72 16.16 -14.66 -35.44
N ARG A 73 16.29 -15.55 -36.40
CA ARG A 73 17.54 -16.28 -36.67
C ARG A 73 18.72 -15.38 -37.12
N LYS A 74 18.46 -14.10 -37.42
CA LYS A 74 19.45 -13.04 -37.59
C LYS A 74 19.13 -11.94 -36.60
N ARG A 75 19.61 -12.06 -35.38
CA ARG A 75 19.62 -10.95 -34.44
C ARG A 75 20.71 -9.98 -34.85
N ASN A 76 20.34 -8.76 -35.15
CA ASN A 76 21.25 -7.68 -34.87
C ASN A 76 21.06 -7.39 -33.37
N PRO A 77 22.02 -7.75 -32.51
CA PRO A 77 21.97 -7.24 -31.15
C PRO A 77 21.96 -5.72 -31.25
N LEU A 78 21.33 -5.04 -30.31
CA LEU A 78 21.48 -3.60 -30.18
C LEU A 78 22.98 -3.29 -30.12
N THR A 79 23.44 -2.41 -30.99
CA THR A 79 24.88 -2.11 -31.15
C THR A 79 25.23 -0.75 -30.56
N PHE A 80 26.52 -0.47 -30.41
CA PHE A 80 26.97 0.85 -29.99
C PHE A 80 26.64 1.91 -31.03
N GLU A 81 26.67 1.52 -32.33
CA GLU A 81 26.28 2.37 -33.42
C GLU A 81 24.80 2.75 -33.39
N ASP A 82 23.92 1.87 -32.88
CA ASP A 82 22.52 2.19 -32.66
C ASP A 82 22.36 3.21 -31.52
N CYS A 83 23.15 3.05 -30.47
CA CYS A 83 23.22 4.01 -29.38
C CYS A 83 23.65 5.40 -29.89
N LYS A 84 24.75 5.50 -30.64
CA LYS A 84 25.18 6.77 -31.23
C LYS A 84 24.19 7.35 -32.25
N ALA A 85 23.50 6.51 -33.01
CA ALA A 85 22.50 6.98 -33.96
C ALA A 85 21.30 7.60 -33.22
N ILE A 86 20.82 6.99 -32.15
CA ILE A 86 19.73 7.53 -31.31
C ILE A 86 20.13 8.90 -30.76
N GLU A 87 21.34 9.07 -30.26
CA GLU A 87 21.82 10.35 -29.71
C GLU A 87 21.97 11.45 -30.75
N ASN A 88 22.45 11.09 -31.96
CA ASN A 88 22.72 12.05 -33.02
C ASN A 88 21.50 12.40 -33.89
N GLU A 89 20.59 11.47 -34.12
CA GLU A 89 19.45 11.65 -35.02
C GLU A 89 18.18 12.12 -34.26
N SER A 90 18.06 11.80 -32.99
CA SER A 90 16.92 12.24 -32.17
C SER A 90 17.23 13.56 -31.46
N SER A 91 16.41 14.58 -31.71
CA SER A 91 16.49 15.84 -30.96
C SER A 91 15.87 15.75 -29.55
N LEU A 92 15.18 14.66 -29.25
CA LEU A 92 14.45 14.42 -27.99
C LEU A 92 15.29 13.67 -26.97
N ILE A 93 16.41 13.07 -27.38
CA ILE A 93 17.36 12.36 -26.54
C ILE A 93 18.54 13.26 -26.23
N ILE A 94 18.90 13.38 -24.94
CA ILE A 94 20.00 14.24 -24.50
C ILE A 94 21.33 13.47 -24.49
N HIS A 95 21.31 12.27 -23.90
CA HIS A 95 22.46 11.38 -23.82
C HIS A 95 22.01 9.94 -24.00
N SER A 96 22.91 9.11 -24.54
CA SER A 96 22.71 7.68 -24.64
C SER A 96 23.92 6.90 -24.12
N SER A 97 23.71 5.72 -23.59
CA SER A 97 24.78 4.80 -23.17
C SER A 97 24.37 3.35 -23.37
N PRO A 98 25.20 2.54 -24.01
CA PRO A 98 25.04 1.10 -23.97
C PRO A 98 25.39 0.59 -22.57
N GLU A 99 24.80 -0.51 -22.15
CA GLU A 99 25.20 -1.27 -20.98
C GLU A 99 25.37 -2.75 -21.34
N LEU A 100 26.57 -3.28 -21.08
CA LEU A 100 26.92 -4.68 -21.17
C LEU A 100 27.23 -5.15 -19.75
N ALA A 101 26.52 -6.10 -19.19
CA ALA A 101 26.80 -6.56 -17.85
C ALA A 101 26.99 -8.08 -17.80
N ASP A 102 27.96 -8.51 -17.02
CA ASP A 102 28.19 -9.92 -16.69
C ASP A 102 28.88 -10.03 -15.32
N GLU A 103 28.76 -11.17 -14.65
CA GLU A 103 29.25 -11.36 -13.30
C GLU A 103 30.62 -12.04 -13.31
N PHE A 104 31.61 -11.46 -12.62
CA PHE A 104 32.97 -11.99 -12.50
C PHE A 104 33.52 -11.85 -11.10
N GLN A 105 34.51 -12.69 -10.80
CA GLN A 105 35.34 -12.54 -9.61
C GLN A 105 36.32 -11.39 -9.77
N VAL A 106 36.38 -10.56 -8.74
CA VAL A 106 37.29 -9.43 -8.62
C VAL A 106 38.24 -9.70 -7.46
N VAL A 107 39.51 -9.44 -7.66
CA VAL A 107 40.59 -9.73 -6.68
C VAL A 107 41.42 -8.49 -6.47
N TYR A 108 41.65 -8.16 -5.20
CA TYR A 108 42.63 -7.19 -4.76
C TYR A 108 43.49 -7.83 -3.65
N GLU A 109 44.77 -8.00 -3.91
CA GLU A 109 45.72 -8.71 -2.99
C GLU A 109 45.16 -10.03 -2.46
N ASN A 110 44.76 -10.07 -1.18
CA ASN A 110 44.19 -11.25 -0.51
C ASN A 110 42.67 -11.21 -0.44
N GLU A 111 42.07 -10.08 -0.77
CA GLU A 111 40.59 -9.90 -0.77
C GLU A 111 40.02 -10.25 -2.12
N ASN A 112 38.83 -10.88 -2.10
CA ASN A 112 38.09 -11.17 -3.33
C ASN A 112 36.59 -11.03 -3.11
N CYS A 113 35.89 -10.68 -4.18
CA CYS A 113 34.44 -10.64 -4.20
C CYS A 113 33.88 -10.95 -5.58
N SER A 114 32.65 -11.42 -5.64
CA SER A 114 31.89 -11.46 -6.86
C SER A 114 31.24 -10.10 -7.11
N ALA A 115 31.33 -9.59 -8.32
CA ALA A 115 30.74 -8.33 -8.73
C ALA A 115 30.19 -8.40 -10.15
N TYR A 116 29.13 -7.68 -10.42
CA TYR A 116 28.69 -7.41 -11.79
C TYR A 116 29.62 -6.38 -12.40
N ILE A 117 30.22 -6.74 -13.53
CA ILE A 117 31.05 -5.81 -14.28
C ILE A 117 30.17 -5.24 -15.40
N SER A 118 29.96 -3.95 -15.39
CA SER A 118 29.11 -3.26 -16.36
C SER A 118 29.96 -2.35 -17.25
N GLY A 119 29.96 -2.64 -18.56
CA GLY A 119 30.59 -1.83 -19.59
C GLY A 119 29.64 -0.73 -20.06
N VAL A 120 29.99 0.55 -19.82
CA VAL A 120 29.15 1.70 -20.09
C VAL A 120 29.91 2.84 -20.76
N SER A 121 29.18 3.87 -21.27
CA SER A 121 29.80 5.08 -21.79
C SER A 121 30.08 6.14 -20.71
N GLU A 122 30.80 7.19 -21.06
CA GLU A 122 31.12 8.34 -20.21
C GLU A 122 29.88 9.10 -19.73
N ASN A 123 28.79 9.04 -20.47
CA ASN A 123 27.54 9.72 -20.14
C ASN A 123 26.64 8.94 -19.17
N TYR A 124 27.00 7.69 -18.82
CA TYR A 124 26.14 6.83 -18.02
C TYR A 124 25.80 7.41 -16.63
N CYS A 125 26.78 8.01 -15.94
CA CYS A 125 26.52 8.69 -14.66
C CYS A 125 25.57 9.89 -14.81
N LYS A 126 25.64 10.62 -15.92
CA LYS A 126 24.72 11.75 -16.20
C LYS A 126 23.31 11.22 -16.45
N ILE A 127 23.17 10.12 -17.20
CA ILE A 127 21.88 9.46 -17.48
C ILE A 127 21.22 8.98 -16.18
N LYS A 128 22.02 8.39 -15.29
CA LYS A 128 21.55 7.86 -13.99
C LYS A 128 21.42 8.94 -12.90
N ASN A 129 21.99 10.13 -13.13
CA ASN A 129 22.10 11.20 -12.12
C ASN A 129 22.84 10.74 -10.86
N TRP A 130 23.96 10.01 -11.03
CA TRP A 130 24.75 9.50 -9.92
C TRP A 130 25.93 10.41 -9.60
N GLU A 131 26.28 10.48 -8.32
CA GLU A 131 27.42 11.24 -7.80
C GLU A 131 28.57 10.29 -7.40
N LEU A 132 29.78 10.70 -7.62
CA LEU A 132 30.97 10.06 -7.07
C LEU A 132 31.19 10.52 -5.63
N SER A 133 31.62 9.60 -4.74
CA SER A 133 32.15 9.94 -3.43
C SER A 133 33.61 10.37 -3.50
N GLU A 134 34.35 9.73 -4.41
CA GLU A 134 35.81 9.94 -4.57
C GLU A 134 36.20 9.73 -6.03
N GLY A 135 37.21 10.45 -6.50
CA GLY A 135 37.78 10.32 -7.84
C GLY A 135 36.96 10.96 -8.95
N GLU A 136 37.19 10.51 -10.17
CA GLU A 136 36.54 11.01 -11.38
C GLU A 136 36.00 9.86 -12.24
N PHE A 137 34.95 10.11 -13.03
CA PHE A 137 34.44 9.13 -13.97
C PHE A 137 35.38 9.05 -15.19
N PHE A 138 35.34 7.96 -15.96
CA PHE A 138 36.17 7.86 -17.14
C PHE A 138 35.66 8.77 -18.26
N THR A 139 36.62 9.23 -19.08
CA THR A 139 36.42 10.18 -20.17
C THR A 139 36.15 9.48 -21.52
N GLU A 140 35.79 10.28 -22.54
CA GLU A 140 35.63 9.78 -23.92
C GLU A 140 36.99 9.25 -24.46
N GLU A 141 38.13 9.84 -24.06
CA GLU A 141 39.46 9.36 -24.42
C GLU A 141 39.75 7.98 -23.83
N ASP A 142 39.34 7.70 -22.60
CA ASP A 142 39.45 6.37 -21.96
C ASP A 142 38.64 5.30 -22.74
N LEU A 143 37.48 5.70 -23.27
CA LEU A 143 36.65 4.83 -24.10
C LEU A 143 37.31 4.55 -25.46
N GLU A 144 37.77 5.57 -26.15
CA GLU A 144 38.41 5.43 -27.48
C GLU A 144 39.69 4.62 -27.42
N ASN A 145 40.49 4.84 -26.40
CA ASN A 145 41.76 4.12 -26.20
C ASN A 145 41.57 2.71 -25.63
N GLY A 146 40.39 2.36 -25.13
CA GLY A 146 40.11 1.11 -24.45
C GLY A 146 40.92 0.94 -23.14
N GLU A 147 41.02 2.02 -22.39
CA GLU A 147 41.79 2.05 -21.15
C GLU A 147 41.22 1.08 -20.08
N GLN A 148 42.12 0.52 -19.27
CA GLN A 148 41.77 -0.40 -18.18
C GLN A 148 41.49 0.38 -16.90
N VAL A 149 40.44 1.16 -16.89
CA VAL A 149 40.01 1.95 -15.73
C VAL A 149 38.64 1.44 -15.23
N CYS A 150 38.36 1.61 -13.93
CA CYS A 150 37.12 1.19 -13.36
C CYS A 150 36.63 2.15 -12.28
N ILE A 151 35.29 2.16 -12.11
CA ILE A 151 34.61 2.86 -11.03
C ILE A 151 33.97 1.80 -10.14
N LEU A 152 34.20 1.86 -8.84
CA LEU A 152 33.65 0.93 -7.88
C LEU A 152 32.32 1.44 -7.31
N SER A 153 31.37 0.56 -7.05
CA SER A 153 30.29 0.87 -6.11
C SER A 153 30.83 0.96 -4.68
N ASN A 154 30.08 1.65 -3.81
CA ASN A 154 30.48 1.84 -2.41
C ASN A 154 30.71 0.52 -1.68
N ASP A 155 29.81 -0.43 -1.85
CA ASP A 155 29.86 -1.72 -1.16
C ASP A 155 31.06 -2.59 -1.61
N ILE A 156 31.45 -2.50 -2.89
CA ILE A 156 32.66 -3.14 -3.40
C ILE A 156 33.91 -2.45 -2.85
N SER A 157 33.91 -1.12 -2.76
CA SER A 157 35.00 -0.35 -2.21
C SER A 157 35.26 -0.71 -0.75
N GLU A 158 34.22 -0.71 0.08
CA GLU A 158 34.30 -1.09 1.51
C GLU A 158 34.80 -2.53 1.71
N LYS A 159 34.45 -3.45 0.79
CA LYS A 159 34.82 -4.86 0.88
C LYS A 159 36.24 -5.15 0.45
N LEU A 160 36.70 -4.52 -0.65
CA LEU A 160 38.05 -4.75 -1.17
C LEU A 160 39.09 -3.85 -0.50
N PHE A 161 38.70 -2.70 0.03
CA PHE A 161 39.56 -1.68 0.63
C PHE A 161 39.05 -1.21 2.00
N PRO A 162 38.92 -2.11 3.01
CA PRO A 162 38.29 -1.76 4.28
C PRO A 162 39.00 -0.62 5.04
N ASP A 163 40.31 -0.50 4.89
CA ASP A 163 41.15 0.49 5.59
C ASP A 163 42.05 1.31 4.66
N GLU A 164 41.86 1.19 3.34
CA GLU A 164 42.71 1.82 2.35
C GLU A 164 41.92 2.73 1.38
N TYR A 165 42.60 3.77 0.89
CA TYR A 165 42.08 4.64 -0.17
C TYR A 165 42.12 3.92 -1.52
N PRO A 166 40.96 3.71 -2.18
CA PRO A 166 40.85 2.85 -3.36
C PRO A 166 41.33 3.50 -4.67
N VAL A 167 41.20 4.84 -4.80
CA VAL A 167 41.49 5.54 -6.06
C VAL A 167 43.00 5.46 -6.39
N GLY A 168 43.31 5.06 -7.63
CA GLY A 168 44.68 4.85 -8.12
C GLY A 168 45.25 3.44 -7.90
N LYS A 169 44.57 2.60 -7.11
CA LYS A 169 44.93 1.19 -6.91
C LYS A 169 44.51 0.32 -8.10
N PHE A 170 45.08 -0.90 -8.20
CA PHE A 170 44.75 -1.83 -9.27
C PHE A 170 44.01 -3.06 -8.72
N ILE A 171 42.84 -3.33 -9.25
CA ILE A 171 42.08 -4.56 -9.02
C ILE A 171 42.23 -5.50 -10.22
N ARG A 172 42.03 -6.80 -10.05
CA ARG A 172 42.05 -7.77 -11.14
C ARG A 172 40.63 -8.28 -11.42
N ILE A 173 40.16 -8.06 -12.63
CA ILE A 173 38.89 -8.61 -13.15
C ILE A 173 39.22 -9.65 -14.18
N LYS A 174 38.85 -10.91 -13.98
CA LYS A 174 39.19 -12.02 -14.88
C LYS A 174 40.70 -12.12 -15.17
N GLY A 175 41.55 -11.80 -14.18
CA GLY A 175 43.00 -11.78 -14.29
C GLY A 175 43.58 -10.53 -14.97
N ILE A 176 42.76 -9.63 -15.49
CA ILE A 176 43.17 -8.38 -16.14
C ILE A 176 43.22 -7.26 -15.11
N PRO A 177 44.32 -6.48 -15.02
CA PRO A 177 44.45 -5.37 -14.07
C PRO A 177 43.60 -4.17 -14.55
N PHE A 178 42.83 -3.56 -13.63
CA PHE A 178 42.07 -2.33 -13.85
C PHE A 178 42.47 -1.32 -12.78
N ARG A 179 42.72 -0.09 -13.15
CA ARG A 179 43.00 1.01 -12.24
C ARG A 179 41.67 1.60 -11.73
N VAL A 180 41.53 1.75 -10.45
CA VAL A 180 40.36 2.40 -9.84
C VAL A 180 40.48 3.91 -10.04
N ASN A 181 39.54 4.51 -10.80
CA ASN A 181 39.47 5.93 -11.06
C ASN A 181 38.56 6.66 -10.07
N GLY A 182 37.56 6.00 -9.54
CA GLY A 182 36.61 6.60 -8.61
C GLY A 182 35.73 5.59 -7.90
N VAL A 183 34.99 6.09 -6.91
CA VAL A 183 34.01 5.33 -6.14
C VAL A 183 32.67 6.07 -6.18
N LEU A 184 31.59 5.35 -6.45
CA LEU A 184 30.24 5.89 -6.42
C LEU A 184 29.78 6.13 -4.99
N LYS A 185 29.01 7.18 -4.81
CA LYS A 185 28.28 7.40 -3.57
C LYS A 185 27.23 6.33 -3.35
N LYS A 186 27.01 5.91 -2.13
CA LYS A 186 26.02 4.88 -1.79
C LYS A 186 24.61 5.27 -2.32
N ILE A 187 24.10 4.47 -3.25
CA ILE A 187 22.86 4.77 -4.00
C ILE A 187 21.60 4.22 -3.30
N GLY A 188 21.75 3.59 -2.15
CA GLY A 188 20.61 3.14 -1.32
C GLY A 188 20.50 1.63 -1.20
N MET A 189 19.29 1.07 -1.22
CA MET A 189 18.92 -0.25 -0.73
C MET A 189 19.26 -1.44 -1.64
N PHE A 190 19.87 -1.25 -2.79
CA PHE A 190 20.27 -2.34 -3.67
C PHE A 190 21.70 -2.72 -3.34
N ASP A 191 21.96 -4.02 -3.31
CA ASP A 191 23.27 -4.61 -3.18
C ASP A 191 24.13 -4.14 -4.37
N ASP A 192 24.88 -3.05 -4.15
CA ASP A 192 25.59 -2.35 -5.21
C ASP A 192 26.92 -3.07 -5.54
N LYS A 193 26.88 -4.39 -5.71
CA LYS A 193 28.05 -5.18 -6.12
C LYS A 193 28.34 -5.00 -7.62
N ILE A 194 28.52 -3.75 -8.07
CA ILE A 194 28.73 -3.42 -9.47
C ILE A 194 30.03 -2.64 -9.62
N ILE A 195 30.79 -2.97 -10.66
CA ILE A 195 31.96 -2.22 -11.12
C ILE A 195 31.72 -1.75 -12.55
N TYR A 196 31.91 -0.49 -12.79
CA TYR A 196 31.74 0.13 -14.10
C TYR A 196 33.06 0.28 -14.77
N ILE A 197 33.14 -0.14 -16.06
CA ILE A 197 34.33 -0.02 -16.90
C ILE A 197 33.92 0.57 -18.25
N PRO A 198 34.88 1.11 -19.06
CA PRO A 198 34.57 1.54 -20.41
C PRO A 198 33.97 0.40 -21.23
N TYR A 199 32.90 0.69 -21.97
CA TYR A 199 32.20 -0.26 -22.83
C TYR A 199 33.15 -0.94 -23.85
N THR A 200 34.05 -0.16 -24.45
CA THR A 200 35.05 -0.67 -25.41
C THR A 200 35.99 -1.71 -24.81
N THR A 201 36.43 -1.46 -23.56
CA THR A 201 37.28 -2.38 -22.80
C THR A 201 36.50 -3.63 -22.42
N PHE A 202 35.25 -3.50 -21.99
CA PHE A 202 34.38 -4.66 -21.70
C PHE A 202 34.21 -5.55 -22.92
N PHE A 203 33.81 -4.98 -24.05
CA PHE A 203 33.56 -5.72 -25.30
C PHE A 203 34.81 -6.38 -25.86
N SER A 204 35.96 -5.69 -25.83
CA SER A 204 37.18 -6.23 -26.40
C SER A 204 37.86 -7.28 -25.51
N ARG A 205 37.82 -7.14 -24.19
CA ARG A 205 38.66 -7.93 -23.27
C ARG A 205 37.88 -8.85 -22.32
N ILE A 206 36.62 -8.52 -22.00
CA ILE A 206 35.85 -9.27 -21.00
C ILE A 206 34.92 -10.28 -21.69
N ASN A 207 33.89 -9.79 -22.42
CA ASN A 207 32.91 -10.66 -23.04
C ASN A 207 32.29 -10.02 -24.29
N LYS A 208 32.44 -10.70 -25.46
CA LYS A 208 31.90 -10.28 -26.76
C LYS A 208 30.44 -10.72 -27.00
N SER A 209 29.90 -11.56 -26.14
CA SER A 209 28.60 -12.25 -26.36
C SER A 209 27.47 -11.72 -25.52
N CYS A 210 27.67 -10.62 -24.79
CA CYS A 210 26.64 -10.06 -23.92
C CYS A 210 25.56 -9.33 -24.70
N HIS A 211 24.36 -9.29 -24.09
CA HIS A 211 23.23 -8.56 -24.64
C HIS A 211 23.34 -7.09 -24.22
N ASN A 212 23.28 -6.20 -25.19
CA ASN A 212 23.32 -4.77 -24.98
C ASN A 212 21.96 -4.27 -24.57
N VAL A 213 21.92 -3.44 -23.54
CA VAL A 213 20.77 -2.59 -23.20
C VAL A 213 21.21 -1.15 -23.49
N ILE A 214 20.34 -0.33 -24.08
CA ILE A 214 20.64 1.07 -24.29
C ILE A 214 19.83 1.90 -23.31
N TYR A 215 20.52 2.73 -22.54
CA TYR A 215 19.92 3.74 -21.68
C TYR A 215 19.99 5.09 -22.37
N CYS A 216 18.88 5.82 -22.39
CA CYS A 216 18.83 7.16 -22.95
C CYS A 216 18.21 8.10 -21.92
N SER A 217 18.80 9.29 -21.77
CA SER A 217 18.14 10.37 -21.00
C SER A 217 17.30 11.23 -21.94
N ILE A 218 16.10 11.57 -21.50
CA ILE A 218 15.11 12.33 -22.26
C ILE A 218 14.85 13.70 -21.64
N ASN A 219 14.36 14.61 -22.44
CA ASN A 219 13.89 15.90 -21.95
C ASN A 219 12.54 15.69 -21.21
N PRO A 220 12.43 16.06 -19.93
CA PRO A 220 11.25 15.81 -19.11
C PRO A 220 9.97 16.55 -19.57
N TYR A 221 10.08 17.50 -20.47
CA TYR A 221 8.96 18.33 -20.95
C TYR A 221 8.33 17.82 -22.25
N GLU A 222 8.90 16.79 -22.87
CA GLU A 222 8.44 16.26 -24.15
C GLU A 222 7.41 15.14 -24.00
N ASN A 223 6.65 14.91 -25.07
CA ASN A 223 5.64 13.86 -25.08
C ASN A 223 6.28 12.47 -25.18
N ILE A 224 6.02 11.62 -24.21
CA ILE A 224 6.56 10.26 -24.09
C ILE A 224 6.27 9.40 -25.34
N GLU A 225 5.07 9.50 -25.91
CA GLU A 225 4.70 8.72 -27.10
C GLU A 225 5.46 9.17 -28.35
N GLU A 226 5.74 10.46 -28.45
CA GLU A 226 6.53 11.04 -29.56
C GLU A 226 7.97 10.55 -29.48
N ILE A 227 8.55 10.52 -28.28
CA ILE A 227 9.90 9.98 -28.06
C ILE A 227 9.98 8.49 -28.42
N LYS A 228 8.97 7.70 -28.03
CA LYS A 228 8.93 6.27 -28.40
C LYS A 228 8.88 6.06 -29.91
N GLU A 229 8.05 6.83 -30.61
CA GLU A 229 7.92 6.70 -32.06
C GLU A 229 9.18 7.19 -32.79
N ASP A 230 9.84 8.23 -32.29
CA ASP A 230 11.10 8.73 -32.85
C ASP A 230 12.21 7.67 -32.74
N VAL A 231 12.45 7.15 -31.52
CA VAL A 231 13.42 6.07 -31.27
C VAL A 231 13.06 4.81 -32.06
N ARG A 232 11.77 4.46 -32.15
CA ARG A 232 11.30 3.31 -32.95
C ARG A 232 11.62 3.52 -34.43
N THR A 233 11.42 4.71 -34.96
CA THR A 233 11.67 5.03 -36.36
C THR A 233 13.14 4.92 -36.69
N ILE A 234 14.03 5.49 -35.88
CA ILE A 234 15.48 5.42 -36.02
C ILE A 234 15.97 3.97 -36.04
N LEU A 235 15.56 3.17 -35.03
CA LEU A 235 15.96 1.78 -34.91
C LEU A 235 15.43 0.91 -36.07
N ARG A 236 14.17 1.12 -36.48
CA ARG A 236 13.61 0.39 -37.65
C ARG A 236 14.31 0.71 -38.93
N GLN A 237 14.75 1.94 -39.15
CA GLN A 237 15.56 2.32 -40.33
C GLN A 237 16.92 1.61 -40.34
N ARG A 238 17.56 1.53 -39.19
CA ARG A 238 18.87 0.86 -39.04
C ARG A 238 18.75 -0.67 -39.09
N HIS A 239 17.68 -1.22 -38.54
CA HIS A 239 17.31 -2.63 -38.61
C HIS A 239 16.48 -2.91 -39.87
N SER A 240 17.03 -2.53 -41.06
CA SER A 240 16.36 -2.48 -42.35
C SER A 240 15.74 -3.81 -42.84
N TYR A 241 16.02 -4.93 -42.18
CA TYR A 241 15.40 -6.22 -42.46
C TYR A 241 13.99 -6.37 -41.87
N LEU A 242 13.56 -5.47 -41.02
CA LEU A 242 12.21 -5.45 -40.50
C LEU A 242 11.22 -4.95 -41.56
N LYS A 243 10.26 -5.81 -41.92
CA LYS A 243 9.15 -5.39 -42.79
C LYS A 243 8.28 -4.39 -42.07
N ALA A 244 7.60 -3.53 -42.79
CA ALA A 244 6.74 -2.49 -42.19
C ALA A 244 5.67 -3.04 -41.20
N GLU A 245 5.20 -4.27 -41.42
CA GLU A 245 4.23 -4.97 -40.61
C GLU A 245 4.85 -5.91 -39.55
N ALA A 246 6.20 -6.03 -39.52
CA ALA A 246 6.86 -6.90 -38.56
C ALA A 246 6.92 -6.25 -37.18
N GLU A 247 6.85 -7.07 -36.17
CA GLU A 247 7.09 -6.63 -34.80
C GLU A 247 8.55 -6.23 -34.58
N ASP A 248 8.77 -5.22 -33.73
CA ASP A 248 10.10 -4.74 -33.40
C ASP A 248 10.94 -5.82 -32.72
N ASP A 249 12.23 -5.90 -33.03
CA ASP A 249 13.20 -6.81 -32.39
C ASP A 249 13.75 -6.24 -31.07
N PHE A 250 13.25 -5.09 -30.65
CA PHE A 250 13.54 -4.41 -29.40
C PHE A 250 12.25 -4.03 -28.67
N ARG A 251 12.38 -3.73 -27.38
CA ARG A 251 11.33 -3.13 -26.55
C ARG A 251 11.84 -1.83 -25.96
N ILE A 252 11.01 -0.81 -26.00
CA ILE A 252 11.24 0.46 -25.32
C ILE A 252 10.50 0.41 -23.99
N PHE A 253 11.25 0.47 -22.90
CA PHE A 253 10.74 0.44 -21.54
C PHE A 253 10.96 1.81 -20.90
N LEU A 254 9.90 2.38 -20.33
CA LEU A 254 9.96 3.64 -19.59
C LEU A 254 9.72 3.36 -18.11
N PRO A 255 10.71 3.62 -17.26
CA PRO A 255 10.53 3.50 -15.80
C PRO A 255 9.37 4.32 -15.27
N ILE A 256 9.11 5.49 -15.86
CA ILE A 256 8.00 6.37 -15.45
C ILE A 256 6.60 5.74 -15.63
N GLU A 257 6.40 4.91 -16.66
CA GLU A 257 5.14 4.17 -16.83
C GLU A 257 4.96 3.13 -15.73
N PHE A 258 6.05 2.46 -15.36
CA PHE A 258 6.04 1.50 -14.26
C PHE A 258 5.80 2.20 -12.91
N ILE A 259 6.42 3.37 -12.69
CA ILE A 259 6.17 4.23 -11.53
C ILE A 259 4.70 4.61 -11.48
N ASN A 260 4.15 5.13 -12.58
CA ASN A 260 2.76 5.58 -12.66
C ASN A 260 1.79 4.44 -12.32
N LYS A 261 1.98 3.27 -12.91
CA LYS A 261 1.14 2.09 -12.64
C LYS A 261 1.24 1.60 -11.20
N ARG A 262 2.43 1.60 -10.61
CA ARG A 262 2.65 1.23 -9.19
C ARG A 262 2.08 2.26 -8.23
N THR A 263 2.21 3.53 -8.56
CA THR A 263 1.72 4.62 -7.69
C THR A 263 0.22 4.85 -7.82
N GLU A 264 -0.43 4.38 -8.88
CA GLU A 264 -1.87 4.52 -9.10
C GLU A 264 -2.69 3.89 -7.95
N THR A 265 -2.36 2.67 -7.56
CA THR A 265 -2.99 2.00 -6.42
C THR A 265 -2.76 2.78 -5.11
N THR A 266 -1.53 3.25 -4.89
CA THR A 266 -1.19 4.05 -3.70
C THR A 266 -1.93 5.38 -3.70
N LYS A 267 -2.04 6.06 -4.84
CA LYS A 267 -2.83 7.30 -5.00
C LYS A 267 -4.31 7.06 -4.72
N THR A 268 -4.87 5.96 -5.22
CA THR A 268 -6.27 5.57 -4.98
C THR A 268 -6.53 5.36 -3.49
N LEU A 269 -5.64 4.64 -2.80
CA LEU A 269 -5.72 4.45 -1.35
C LEU A 269 -5.58 5.78 -0.59
N ALA A 270 -4.61 6.62 -0.96
CA ALA A 270 -4.42 7.93 -0.33
C ALA A 270 -5.63 8.86 -0.53
N LEU A 271 -6.23 8.84 -1.71
CA LEU A 271 -7.47 9.57 -1.99
C LEU A 271 -8.62 9.06 -1.12
N PHE A 272 -8.81 7.76 -1.04
CA PHE A 272 -9.84 7.13 -0.20
C PHE A 272 -9.67 7.51 1.28
N LEU A 273 -8.44 7.40 1.82
CA LEU A 273 -8.12 7.80 3.19
C LEU A 273 -8.34 9.31 3.42
N SER A 274 -8.01 10.14 2.42
CA SER A 274 -8.22 11.60 2.50
C SER A 274 -9.70 11.97 2.51
N ILE A 275 -10.54 11.25 1.77
CA ILE A 275 -12.00 11.43 1.83
C ILE A 275 -12.52 11.13 3.22
N ILE A 276 -12.08 10.03 3.84
CA ILE A 276 -12.52 9.65 5.20
C ILE A 276 -12.01 10.64 6.25
N ALA A 277 -10.76 11.08 6.15
CA ALA A 277 -10.23 12.12 7.03
C ALA A 277 -11.00 13.44 6.88
N SER A 278 -11.42 13.80 5.66
CA SER A 278 -12.28 14.96 5.39
C SER A 278 -13.67 14.82 6.02
N ILE A 279 -14.22 13.61 6.04
CA ILE A 279 -15.47 13.30 6.73
C ILE A 279 -15.33 13.54 8.25
N SER A 280 -14.20 13.10 8.87
CA SER A 280 -13.91 13.37 10.28
C SER A 280 -13.84 14.87 10.57
N LEU A 281 -13.28 15.62 9.66
CA LEU A 281 -13.19 17.09 9.74
C LEU A 281 -14.57 17.75 9.60
N LEU A 282 -15.47 17.21 8.76
CA LEU A 282 -16.87 17.67 8.68
C LEU A 282 -17.61 17.43 9.99
N VAL A 283 -17.39 16.29 10.67
CA VAL A 283 -17.96 16.01 12.00
C VAL A 283 -17.47 17.02 13.04
N GLY A 284 -16.16 17.38 12.99
CA GLY A 284 -15.61 18.48 13.79
C GLY A 284 -16.28 19.82 13.52
N GLY A 285 -16.60 20.13 12.26
CA GLY A 285 -17.35 21.31 11.84
C GLY A 285 -18.79 21.35 12.37
N ILE A 286 -19.48 20.21 12.37
CA ILE A 286 -20.80 20.05 12.99
C ILE A 286 -20.71 20.37 14.49
N GLY A 287 -19.62 19.99 15.16
CA GLY A 287 -19.33 20.38 16.54
C GLY A 287 -19.29 21.88 16.74
N ILE A 288 -18.66 22.65 15.80
CA ILE A 288 -18.67 24.13 15.82
C ILE A 288 -20.10 24.64 15.71
N MET A 289 -20.85 24.16 14.70
CA MET A 289 -22.22 24.61 14.47
C MET A 289 -23.09 24.41 15.70
N ASN A 290 -23.00 23.26 16.36
CA ASN A 290 -23.77 22.93 17.54
C ASN A 290 -23.46 23.87 18.72
N ILE A 291 -22.18 24.14 18.98
CA ILE A 291 -21.75 25.03 20.04
C ILE A 291 -22.14 26.48 19.76
N MET A 292 -22.01 26.91 18.51
CA MET A 292 -22.41 28.25 18.13
C MET A 292 -23.90 28.47 18.26
N LEU A 293 -24.74 27.47 17.93
CA LEU A 293 -26.20 27.51 18.16
C LEU A 293 -26.51 27.72 19.61
N VAL A 294 -25.80 27.03 20.50
CA VAL A 294 -25.95 27.17 21.94
C VAL A 294 -25.48 28.53 22.43
N SER A 295 -24.33 28.99 21.96
CA SER A 295 -23.81 30.33 22.29
C SER A 295 -24.80 31.44 21.91
N VAL A 296 -25.47 31.27 20.78
CA VAL A 296 -26.54 32.19 20.35
C VAL A 296 -27.72 32.13 21.30
N THR A 297 -28.21 30.91 21.68
CA THR A 297 -29.36 30.76 22.56
C THR A 297 -29.09 31.31 23.98
N GLU A 298 -27.90 31.12 24.54
CA GLU A 298 -27.47 31.67 25.84
C GLU A 298 -27.34 33.20 25.81
N ARG A 299 -27.08 33.79 24.64
CA ARG A 299 -26.85 35.25 24.50
C ARG A 299 -28.02 35.97 23.80
N ILE A 300 -29.20 35.36 23.70
CA ILE A 300 -30.36 35.97 23.04
C ILE A 300 -30.65 37.36 23.59
N ARG A 301 -30.70 37.54 24.93
CA ARG A 301 -30.93 38.82 25.60
C ARG A 301 -29.86 39.85 25.29
N GLU A 302 -28.58 39.43 25.31
CA GLU A 302 -27.43 40.29 24.97
C GLU A 302 -27.51 40.78 23.50
N ILE A 303 -27.87 39.88 22.57
CA ILE A 303 -28.08 40.17 21.16
C ILE A 303 -29.24 41.18 21.00
N GLY A 304 -30.34 40.91 21.70
CA GLY A 304 -31.53 41.79 21.70
C GLY A 304 -31.23 43.20 22.20
N ILE A 305 -30.47 43.35 23.27
CA ILE A 305 -30.01 44.65 23.79
C ILE A 305 -29.14 45.36 22.78
N ARG A 306 -28.17 44.68 22.16
CA ARG A 306 -27.31 45.27 21.14
C ARG A 306 -28.09 45.77 19.91
N MET A 307 -29.08 45.00 19.47
CA MET A 307 -29.93 45.35 18.34
C MET A 307 -30.85 46.52 18.69
N ALA A 308 -31.39 46.59 19.92
CA ALA A 308 -32.17 47.68 20.45
C ALA A 308 -31.34 48.98 20.54
N LEU A 309 -30.03 48.87 20.82
CA LEU A 309 -29.08 49.98 20.84
C LEU A 309 -28.59 50.38 19.45
N GLY A 310 -29.12 49.79 18.36
CA GLY A 310 -28.86 50.19 16.98
C GLY A 310 -27.83 49.35 16.23
N ALA A 311 -27.41 48.18 16.72
CA ALA A 311 -26.59 47.23 16.00
C ALA A 311 -27.35 46.66 14.78
N ARG A 312 -26.74 46.71 13.61
CA ARG A 312 -27.32 46.16 12.39
C ARG A 312 -27.23 44.62 12.39
N ARG A 313 -28.18 43.93 11.75
CA ARG A 313 -28.18 42.49 11.56
C ARG A 313 -26.83 41.95 11.06
N ILE A 314 -26.18 42.69 10.14
CA ILE A 314 -24.90 42.34 9.55
C ILE A 314 -23.74 42.43 10.58
N ASP A 315 -23.84 43.28 11.61
CA ASP A 315 -22.84 43.40 12.68
C ASP A 315 -22.88 42.15 13.58
N ILE A 316 -24.08 41.67 13.93
CA ILE A 316 -24.30 40.43 14.69
C ILE A 316 -23.77 39.24 13.88
N LEU A 317 -24.16 39.16 12.59
CA LEU A 317 -23.70 38.07 11.71
C LEU A 317 -22.17 38.01 11.62
N LYS A 318 -21.52 39.13 11.38
CA LYS A 318 -20.05 39.25 11.33
C LYS A 318 -19.39 38.87 12.64
N GLN A 319 -19.98 39.23 13.78
CA GLN A 319 -19.44 38.90 15.10
C GLN A 319 -19.37 37.39 15.31
N PHE A 320 -20.50 36.66 15.14
CA PHE A 320 -20.56 35.23 15.35
C PHE A 320 -19.76 34.46 14.29
N LEU A 321 -19.73 34.94 13.04
CA LEU A 321 -18.93 34.34 11.99
C LEU A 321 -17.42 34.48 12.29
N LEU A 322 -16.95 35.63 12.78
CA LEU A 322 -15.57 35.82 13.21
C LEU A 322 -15.23 34.96 14.42
N GLU A 323 -16.16 34.76 15.36
CA GLU A 323 -15.95 33.86 16.52
C GLU A 323 -15.72 32.41 16.09
N SER A 324 -16.53 31.88 15.17
CA SER A 324 -16.37 30.53 14.62
C SER A 324 -15.08 30.40 13.78
N MET A 325 -14.74 31.42 13.00
CA MET A 325 -13.53 31.46 12.18
C MET A 325 -12.25 31.47 13.04
N ILE A 326 -12.24 32.25 14.14
CA ILE A 326 -11.08 32.29 15.06
C ILE A 326 -10.90 30.93 15.74
N LEU A 327 -11.99 30.30 16.21
CA LEU A 327 -11.95 28.98 16.82
C LEU A 327 -11.38 27.92 15.84
N SER A 328 -11.85 27.96 14.60
CA SER A 328 -11.38 27.00 13.59
C SER A 328 -9.93 27.25 13.19
N LEU A 329 -9.48 28.51 13.06
CA LEU A 329 -8.10 28.85 12.73
C LEU A 329 -7.12 28.45 13.85
N ILE A 330 -7.48 28.67 15.11
CA ILE A 330 -6.65 28.24 16.25
C ILE A 330 -6.59 26.72 16.29
N GLY A 331 -7.75 26.04 16.17
CA GLY A 331 -7.80 24.59 16.09
C GLY A 331 -6.99 24.03 14.90
N GLY A 332 -7.09 24.69 13.75
CA GLY A 332 -6.34 24.37 12.54
C GLY A 332 -4.84 24.49 12.71
N LEU A 333 -4.37 25.57 13.32
CA LEU A 333 -2.95 25.77 13.58
C LEU A 333 -2.40 24.71 14.55
N ILE A 334 -3.09 24.46 15.65
CA ILE A 334 -2.69 23.42 16.61
C ILE A 334 -2.72 22.03 15.95
N GLY A 335 -3.78 21.73 15.18
CA GLY A 335 -3.92 20.46 14.44
C GLY A 335 -2.82 20.25 13.42
N THR A 336 -2.42 21.30 12.71
CA THR A 336 -1.30 21.28 11.76
C THR A 336 0.02 20.99 12.48
N VAL A 337 0.30 21.65 13.61
CA VAL A 337 1.52 21.39 14.40
C VAL A 337 1.55 19.94 14.90
N ILE A 338 0.45 19.47 15.47
CA ILE A 338 0.34 18.09 15.95
C ILE A 338 0.50 17.09 14.77
N GLY A 339 -0.13 17.35 13.64
CA GLY A 339 0.00 16.52 12.43
C GLY A 339 1.43 16.44 11.92
N ILE A 340 2.17 17.55 11.93
CA ILE A 340 3.60 17.59 11.57
C ILE A 340 4.42 16.73 12.54
N VAL A 341 4.25 16.92 13.85
CA VAL A 341 5.00 16.19 14.88
C VAL A 341 4.75 14.69 14.79
N ILE A 342 3.47 14.27 14.64
CA ILE A 342 3.14 12.85 14.50
C ILE A 342 3.69 12.28 13.19
N SER A 343 3.60 13.02 12.06
CA SER A 343 4.16 12.57 10.78
C SER A 343 5.67 12.38 10.85
N GLN A 344 6.39 13.27 11.52
CA GLN A 344 7.84 13.15 11.75
C GLN A 344 8.17 11.95 12.65
N TYR A 345 7.40 11.75 13.72
CA TYR A 345 7.58 10.61 14.61
C TYR A 345 7.34 9.27 13.89
N LEU A 346 6.29 9.18 13.08
CA LEU A 346 6.02 8.00 12.25
C LEU A 346 7.16 7.72 11.26
N SER A 347 7.70 8.77 10.64
CA SER A 347 8.82 8.67 9.71
C SER A 347 10.12 8.18 10.39
N GLN A 348 10.31 8.45 11.67
CA GLN A 348 11.48 7.97 12.43
C GLN A 348 11.28 6.56 12.97
N SER A 349 10.06 6.22 13.39
CA SER A 349 9.75 4.91 13.99
C SER A 349 9.61 3.80 12.94
N PHE A 350 9.18 4.14 11.73
CA PHE A 350 8.99 3.20 10.63
C PHE A 350 9.90 3.59 9.46
N SER A 351 11.03 2.90 9.31
CA SER A 351 12.03 3.18 8.26
C SER A 351 11.47 3.15 6.83
N ASP A 352 10.40 2.39 6.61
CA ASP A 352 9.74 2.22 5.31
C ASP A 352 8.63 3.24 5.02
N LEU A 353 8.13 3.93 6.05
CA LEU A 353 7.10 4.96 5.95
C LEU A 353 7.71 6.37 6.05
N LYS A 354 8.35 6.83 4.98
CA LYS A 354 8.82 8.22 4.91
C LYS A 354 7.64 9.15 4.68
N ALA A 355 7.10 9.76 5.75
CA ALA A 355 6.09 10.80 5.59
C ALA A 355 6.73 12.07 4.98
N VAL A 356 6.19 12.52 3.86
CA VAL A 356 6.63 13.75 3.20
C VAL A 356 5.62 14.85 3.47
N ILE A 357 6.06 15.89 4.17
CA ILE A 357 5.24 17.06 4.48
C ILE A 357 5.46 18.10 3.40
N SER A 358 4.48 18.30 2.54
CA SER A 358 4.53 19.34 1.52
C SER A 358 3.97 20.65 2.06
N THR A 359 4.54 21.77 1.62
CA THR A 359 4.03 23.11 1.93
C THR A 359 2.59 23.27 1.43
N GLU A 360 2.25 22.66 0.30
CA GLU A 360 0.89 22.64 -0.24
C GLU A 360 -0.11 21.99 0.72
N SER A 361 0.25 20.86 1.34
CA SER A 361 -0.61 20.16 2.31
C SER A 361 -0.89 21.03 3.54
N ILE A 362 0.10 21.80 4.01
CA ILE A 362 -0.06 22.74 5.11
C ILE A 362 -1.04 23.86 4.73
N ILE A 363 -0.85 24.47 3.56
CA ILE A 363 -1.72 25.57 3.07
C ILE A 363 -3.15 25.07 2.87
N ILE A 364 -3.32 23.91 2.26
CA ILE A 364 -4.62 23.29 2.02
C ILE A 364 -5.32 23.02 3.36
N SER A 365 -4.62 22.45 4.35
CA SER A 365 -5.17 22.17 5.68
C SER A 365 -5.65 23.45 6.38
N PHE A 366 -4.89 24.53 6.26
CA PHE A 366 -5.25 25.81 6.85
C PHE A 366 -6.45 26.46 6.15
N LEU A 367 -6.50 26.43 4.81
CA LEU A 367 -7.65 26.90 4.03
C LEU A 367 -8.92 26.11 4.33
N PHE A 368 -8.80 24.79 4.46
CA PHE A 368 -9.91 23.91 4.85
C PHE A 368 -10.43 24.27 6.25
N SER A 369 -9.53 24.51 7.21
CA SER A 369 -9.91 24.95 8.56
C SER A 369 -10.72 26.24 8.52
N ALA A 370 -10.24 27.25 7.80
CA ALA A 370 -10.95 28.52 7.65
C ALA A 370 -12.32 28.33 6.97
N GLY A 371 -12.37 27.52 5.92
CA GLY A 371 -13.60 27.19 5.18
C GLY A 371 -14.66 26.55 6.08
N ILE A 372 -14.24 25.58 6.92
CA ILE A 372 -15.14 24.91 7.89
C ILE A 372 -15.69 25.90 8.92
N GLY A 373 -14.83 26.75 9.47
CA GLY A 373 -15.26 27.79 10.41
C GLY A 373 -16.31 28.71 9.80
N ILE A 374 -16.14 29.11 8.56
CA ILE A 374 -17.12 29.95 7.84
C ILE A 374 -18.41 29.17 7.53
N PHE A 375 -18.28 27.98 6.98
CA PHE A 375 -19.45 27.18 6.53
C PHE A 375 -20.35 26.77 7.70
N PHE A 376 -19.77 26.18 8.73
CA PHE A 376 -20.54 25.74 9.89
C PHE A 376 -20.87 26.86 10.88
N GLY A 377 -20.13 27.97 10.88
CA GLY A 377 -20.45 29.17 11.64
C GLY A 377 -21.55 30.04 11.03
N PHE A 378 -21.78 29.92 9.70
CA PHE A 378 -22.73 30.76 8.98
C PHE A 378 -24.17 30.59 9.44
N TYR A 379 -24.65 29.34 9.59
CA TYR A 379 -26.06 29.09 9.97
C TYR A 379 -26.40 29.65 11.36
N PRO A 380 -25.63 29.39 12.43
CA PRO A 380 -25.86 29.98 13.74
C PRO A 380 -25.81 31.52 13.72
N ALA A 381 -24.80 32.09 13.02
CA ALA A 381 -24.65 33.52 12.90
C ALA A 381 -25.83 34.18 12.17
N TRP A 382 -26.35 33.54 11.12
CA TRP A 382 -27.53 33.97 10.40
C TRP A 382 -28.78 33.91 11.26
N GLN A 383 -28.97 32.86 12.06
CA GLN A 383 -30.06 32.73 12.98
C GLN A 383 -30.02 33.80 14.07
N ALA A 384 -28.84 34.09 14.65
CA ALA A 384 -28.63 35.20 15.58
C ALA A 384 -28.99 36.55 15.01
N SER A 385 -28.66 36.81 13.72
CA SER A 385 -28.94 38.06 13.05
C SER A 385 -30.41 38.32 12.74
N LYS A 386 -31.24 37.29 12.74
CA LYS A 386 -32.71 37.34 12.48
C LYS A 386 -33.55 37.51 13.72
N LEU A 387 -33.00 37.48 14.90
CA LEU A 387 -33.74 37.65 16.15
C LEU A 387 -34.48 39.02 16.17
N ASP A 388 -35.70 38.99 16.61
CA ASP A 388 -36.45 40.25 16.89
C ASP A 388 -36.00 40.81 18.25
N PRO A 389 -35.57 42.08 18.31
CA PRO A 389 -35.12 42.67 19.57
C PRO A 389 -36.15 42.63 20.70
N ILE A 390 -37.43 42.77 20.35
CA ILE A 390 -38.55 42.79 21.32
C ILE A 390 -38.77 41.40 21.86
N GLU A 391 -38.82 40.37 20.97
CA GLU A 391 -38.99 38.98 21.39
C GLU A 391 -37.74 38.50 22.14
N ALA A 392 -36.56 38.90 21.76
CA ALA A 392 -35.30 38.54 22.41
C ALA A 392 -35.17 39.04 23.84
N ILE A 393 -35.77 40.19 24.15
CA ILE A 393 -35.79 40.77 25.52
C ILE A 393 -36.94 40.20 26.34
N ARG A 394 -38.07 39.84 25.68
CA ARG A 394 -39.30 39.37 26.32
C ARG A 394 -39.34 37.84 26.63
N ASN A 395 -38.50 37.05 26.02
CA ASN A 395 -38.59 35.58 25.91
C ASN A 395 -38.19 34.85 27.19
N GLU A 396 -38.73 35.23 28.34
CA GLU A 396 -38.48 34.58 29.66
C GLU A 396 -39.59 33.62 30.13
N SER A 397 -40.73 33.48 29.48
CA SER A 397 -41.89 32.86 30.16
C SER A 397 -42.73 31.78 29.46
N ASP A 398 -42.70 31.57 28.12
CA ASP A 398 -43.75 30.76 27.48
C ASP A 398 -43.41 29.27 27.23
N GLY A 399 -42.16 28.85 27.32
CA GLY A 399 -41.75 27.44 27.07
C GLY A 399 -42.03 26.49 28.26
N GLN A 400 -42.17 26.99 29.47
CA GLN A 400 -42.17 26.17 30.70
C GLN A 400 -43.53 25.64 31.12
N THR A 401 -44.63 26.26 30.71
CA THR A 401 -45.99 25.95 31.22
C THR A 401 -46.55 24.65 30.65
N SER A 402 -46.19 24.25 29.48
CA SER A 402 -46.72 23.04 28.83
C SER A 402 -46.09 21.73 29.33
N LEU A 403 -44.78 21.77 29.65
CA LEU A 403 -44.04 20.61 30.16
C LEU A 403 -44.41 20.23 31.60
N ILE A 404 -44.63 21.24 32.48
CA ILE A 404 -45.04 21.02 33.87
C ILE A 404 -46.44 20.38 33.97
N LYS A 405 -47.35 20.74 33.07
CA LYS A 405 -48.69 20.10 32.99
C LYS A 405 -48.59 18.63 32.56
N THR A 406 -47.71 18.31 31.62
CA THR A 406 -47.55 16.92 31.14
C THR A 406 -46.85 16.04 32.17
N LEU A 407 -45.87 16.57 32.90
CA LEU A 407 -45.15 15.86 33.96
C LEU A 407 -46.05 15.57 35.16
N LYS A 408 -46.94 16.51 35.55
CA LYS A 408 -47.88 16.31 36.66
C LYS A 408 -48.88 15.20 36.35
N SER A 409 -49.39 15.10 35.14
CA SER A 409 -50.29 14.04 34.70
C SER A 409 -49.63 12.64 34.65
N TYR A 410 -48.31 12.56 34.40
CA TYR A 410 -47.58 11.28 34.35
C TYR A 410 -47.11 10.81 35.73
N MET A 411 -46.80 11.72 36.66
CA MET A 411 -46.30 11.37 37.99
C MET A 411 -47.41 10.79 38.87
N GLU A 412 -48.66 11.12 38.61
CA GLU A 412 -49.81 10.61 39.36
C GLU A 412 -50.21 9.16 39.04
N SER A 413 -49.69 8.61 37.94
CA SER A 413 -50.15 7.32 37.42
C SER A 413 -49.22 6.11 37.64
N HIS A 414 -47.93 6.27 37.96
CA HIS A 414 -47.02 5.11 37.99
C HIS A 414 -45.91 5.18 39.06
N LYS A 415 -45.98 4.28 40.03
CA LYS A 415 -44.97 4.07 41.10
C LYS A 415 -43.68 3.36 40.66
N VAL A 416 -43.57 2.89 39.43
CA VAL A 416 -42.35 2.25 38.82
C VAL A 416 -42.20 2.79 37.42
N ILE A 417 -41.13 3.51 37.21
CA ILE A 417 -40.76 4.01 35.85
C ILE A 417 -40.28 2.81 35.02
N SER A 418 -41.18 2.26 34.23
CA SER A 418 -40.88 1.19 33.30
C SER A 418 -39.93 1.70 32.19
N PHE A 419 -38.96 0.87 31.79
CA PHE A 419 -38.07 1.11 30.67
C PHE A 419 -38.78 1.67 29.41
N TRP A 420 -39.96 1.15 29.09
CA TRP A 420 -40.80 1.58 27.95
C TRP A 420 -41.33 3.00 28.08
N VAL A 421 -41.62 3.47 29.30
CA VAL A 421 -42.08 4.84 29.55
C VAL A 421 -40.95 5.84 29.34
N ILE A 422 -39.73 5.48 29.80
CA ILE A 422 -38.53 6.29 29.55
C ILE A 422 -38.23 6.36 28.08
N ALA A 423 -38.25 5.25 27.34
CA ALA A 423 -38.04 5.20 25.89
C ALA A 423 -39.07 6.06 25.12
N LYS A 424 -40.37 6.02 25.53
CA LYS A 424 -41.43 6.82 24.88
C LYS A 424 -41.32 8.31 25.20
N LEU A 425 -40.93 8.68 26.42
CA LEU A 425 -40.66 10.07 26.81
C LEU A 425 -39.47 10.64 26.04
N LEU A 426 -38.43 9.86 25.86
CA LEU A 426 -37.23 10.27 25.13
C LEU A 426 -37.45 10.39 23.62
N LEU A 427 -38.22 9.49 23.00
CA LEU A 427 -38.66 9.66 21.63
C LEU A 427 -39.48 10.96 21.43
N LYS A 428 -40.25 11.38 22.45
CA LYS A 428 -40.96 12.63 22.42
C LYS A 428 -40.04 13.85 22.60
N THR A 429 -38.94 13.72 23.36
CA THR A 429 -37.95 14.78 23.55
C THR A 429 -37.14 15.01 22.30
N ILE A 430 -36.75 13.94 21.61
CA ILE A 430 -36.11 13.98 20.24
C ILE A 430 -36.97 14.77 19.26
N TYR A 431 -38.28 14.76 19.46
CA TYR A 431 -39.23 15.48 18.58
C TYR A 431 -39.33 16.99 18.89
N THR A 432 -38.94 17.44 20.10
CA THR A 432 -38.99 18.85 20.51
C THR A 432 -37.75 19.66 20.17
N ASP A 433 -36.51 19.09 20.32
CA ASP A 433 -35.25 19.75 20.04
C ASP A 433 -34.49 19.14 18.82
N LYS A 434 -35.25 18.96 17.74
CA LYS A 434 -34.86 18.20 16.53
C LYS A 434 -33.46 18.48 16.00
N ILE A 435 -33.03 19.73 15.94
CA ILE A 435 -31.78 20.13 15.29
C ILE A 435 -30.54 19.73 16.13
N LYS A 436 -30.56 19.95 17.45
CA LYS A 436 -29.41 19.70 18.33
C LYS A 436 -29.12 18.20 18.46
N GLU A 437 -30.16 17.40 18.69
CA GLU A 437 -30.03 15.95 18.81
C GLU A 437 -29.68 15.29 17.47
N PHE A 438 -30.26 15.77 16.37
CA PHE A 438 -29.92 15.30 15.03
C PHE A 438 -28.44 15.53 14.68
N LEU A 439 -27.89 16.70 15.06
CA LEU A 439 -26.47 17.00 14.84
C LEU A 439 -25.52 16.11 15.66
N ALA A 440 -25.91 15.70 16.87
CA ALA A 440 -25.15 14.74 17.68
C ALA A 440 -25.16 13.34 17.05
N ILE A 441 -26.35 12.89 16.61
CA ILE A 441 -26.54 11.59 16.00
C ILE A 441 -25.75 11.47 14.68
N ILE A 442 -25.72 12.53 13.85
CA ILE A 442 -24.93 12.55 12.59
C ILE A 442 -23.46 12.24 12.84
N GLY A 443 -22.84 12.80 13.88
CA GLY A 443 -21.44 12.51 14.20
C GLY A 443 -21.19 11.02 14.44
N ILE A 444 -22.10 10.34 15.14
CA ILE A 444 -22.01 8.89 15.38
C ILE A 444 -22.29 8.11 14.10
N ILE A 445 -23.34 8.49 13.36
CA ILE A 445 -23.69 7.84 12.07
C ILE A 445 -22.47 7.82 11.16
N ILE A 446 -21.85 8.98 10.96
CA ILE A 446 -20.67 9.13 10.11
C ILE A 446 -19.50 8.34 10.68
N GLY A 447 -19.24 8.41 12.00
CA GLY A 447 -18.17 7.69 12.65
C GLY A 447 -18.30 6.16 12.46
N VAL A 448 -19.47 5.61 12.75
CA VAL A 448 -19.75 4.16 12.61
C VAL A 448 -19.72 3.72 11.15
N ALA A 449 -20.31 4.51 10.24
CA ALA A 449 -20.28 4.22 8.80
C ALA A 449 -18.84 4.19 8.27
N SER A 450 -18.00 5.13 8.70
CA SER A 450 -16.58 5.17 8.34
C SER A 450 -15.82 3.94 8.86
N VAL A 451 -16.08 3.51 10.13
CA VAL A 451 -15.46 2.32 10.71
C VAL A 451 -15.80 1.07 9.89
N ILE A 452 -17.07 0.86 9.58
CA ILE A 452 -17.53 -0.30 8.80
C ILE A 452 -16.91 -0.28 7.40
N THR A 453 -16.98 0.86 6.72
CA THR A 453 -16.41 0.99 5.38
C THR A 453 -14.91 0.71 5.37
N MET A 454 -14.16 1.23 6.34
CA MET A 454 -12.72 0.99 6.47
C MET A 454 -12.37 -0.47 6.73
N ILE A 455 -13.07 -1.11 7.69
CA ILE A 455 -12.83 -2.53 7.98
C ILE A 455 -13.18 -3.38 6.74
N SER A 456 -14.29 -3.06 6.05
CA SER A 456 -14.71 -3.77 4.83
C SER A 456 -13.71 -3.62 3.68
N VAL A 457 -13.13 -2.44 3.48
CA VAL A 457 -12.05 -2.20 2.50
C VAL A 457 -10.78 -2.95 2.92
N GLY A 458 -10.37 -2.84 4.19
CA GLY A 458 -9.19 -3.53 4.71
C GLY A 458 -9.26 -5.04 4.54
N GLN A 459 -10.42 -5.65 4.84
CA GLN A 459 -10.67 -7.08 4.63
C GLN A 459 -10.72 -7.42 3.14
N GLY A 460 -11.27 -6.55 2.30
CA GLY A 460 -11.29 -6.74 0.86
C GLY A 460 -9.90 -6.75 0.24
N VAL A 461 -9.02 -5.84 0.67
CA VAL A 461 -7.61 -5.82 0.25
C VAL A 461 -6.88 -7.08 0.73
N SER A 462 -7.04 -7.46 2.00
CA SER A 462 -6.46 -8.69 2.55
C SER A 462 -6.90 -9.93 1.78
N LYS A 463 -8.20 -10.04 1.48
CA LYS A 463 -8.75 -11.14 0.69
C LYS A 463 -8.25 -11.15 -0.74
N SER A 464 -8.11 -9.98 -1.37
CA SER A 464 -7.57 -9.87 -2.73
C SER A 464 -6.12 -10.35 -2.82
N ILE A 465 -5.31 -10.04 -1.80
CA ILE A 465 -3.93 -10.56 -1.69
C ILE A 465 -3.97 -12.07 -1.47
N GLN A 466 -4.80 -12.56 -0.55
CA GLN A 466 -4.96 -13.97 -0.26
C GLN A 466 -5.48 -14.77 -1.47
N ASP A 467 -6.45 -14.21 -2.22
CA ASP A 467 -6.94 -14.81 -3.47
C ASP A 467 -5.81 -14.89 -4.51
N SER A 468 -4.99 -13.84 -4.63
CA SER A 468 -3.83 -13.84 -5.53
C SER A 468 -2.78 -14.89 -5.16
N ILE A 469 -2.58 -15.13 -3.86
CA ILE A 469 -1.68 -16.17 -3.35
C ILE A 469 -2.30 -17.55 -3.55
N SER A 470 -3.60 -17.71 -3.29
CA SER A 470 -4.29 -19.00 -3.43
C SER A 470 -4.39 -19.48 -4.89
N LEU A 471 -4.31 -18.56 -5.86
CA LEU A 471 -4.17 -18.90 -7.28
C LEU A 471 -2.86 -19.66 -7.57
N MET A 472 -1.83 -19.53 -6.73
CA MET A 472 -0.56 -20.26 -6.89
C MET A 472 -0.64 -21.73 -6.46
N GLY A 473 -1.71 -22.15 -5.80
CA GLY A 473 -1.90 -23.49 -5.19
C GLY A 473 -1.90 -23.41 -3.67
N LYS A 474 -2.52 -24.38 -2.98
CA LYS A 474 -2.52 -24.42 -1.51
C LYS A 474 -1.35 -25.27 -1.01
N ASN A 475 -0.70 -24.84 0.08
CA ASN A 475 0.37 -25.58 0.76
C ASN A 475 1.48 -26.09 -0.18
N LEU A 476 1.93 -25.20 -1.06
CA LEU A 476 2.86 -25.54 -2.13
C LEU A 476 4.31 -25.30 -1.66
N ILE A 477 5.12 -26.31 -1.84
CA ILE A 477 6.57 -26.25 -1.68
C ILE A 477 7.21 -26.32 -3.06
N ASN A 478 8.05 -25.33 -3.35
CA ASN A 478 8.90 -25.28 -4.53
C ASN A 478 10.34 -25.57 -4.14
N ILE A 479 10.93 -26.61 -4.69
CA ILE A 479 12.33 -26.96 -4.48
C ILE A 479 13.08 -26.66 -5.77
N ARG A 480 14.03 -25.75 -5.73
CA ARG A 480 14.81 -25.31 -6.88
C ARG A 480 16.28 -25.65 -6.70
N PRO A 481 17.00 -25.89 -7.78
CA PRO A 481 18.47 -25.95 -7.70
C PRO A 481 19.02 -24.60 -7.24
N GLU A 482 19.91 -24.64 -6.23
CA GLU A 482 20.61 -23.43 -5.75
C GLU A 482 21.60 -22.92 -6.79
N ILE A 483 21.93 -21.66 -6.69
CA ILE A 483 22.93 -21.04 -7.53
C ILE A 483 24.33 -21.44 -7.02
N LYS A 484 25.09 -22.11 -7.88
CA LYS A 484 26.44 -22.52 -7.53
C LYS A 484 27.37 -21.31 -7.40
N MET A 485 27.77 -21.02 -6.17
CA MET A 485 28.77 -20.02 -5.86
C MET A 485 30.14 -20.70 -5.63
N VAL A 486 31.10 -20.42 -6.46
CA VAL A 486 32.47 -20.88 -6.28
C VAL A 486 33.35 -19.66 -5.98
N ASN A 487 33.90 -19.60 -4.78
CA ASN A 487 34.68 -18.44 -4.30
C ASN A 487 33.92 -17.11 -4.43
N GLY A 488 32.61 -17.13 -4.12
CA GLY A 488 31.76 -15.95 -4.27
C GLY A 488 31.33 -15.61 -5.71
N VAL A 489 31.66 -16.44 -6.69
CA VAL A 489 31.29 -16.24 -8.11
C VAL A 489 30.15 -17.17 -8.49
N ARG A 490 29.14 -16.62 -9.18
CA ARG A 490 28.04 -17.39 -9.75
C ARG A 490 28.58 -18.26 -10.90
N ASN A 491 28.78 -19.54 -10.60
CA ASN A 491 29.34 -20.52 -11.55
C ASN A 491 28.26 -21.42 -12.14
N GLY A 492 27.08 -20.86 -12.38
CA GLY A 492 25.92 -21.59 -12.89
C GLY A 492 24.95 -22.00 -11.79
N VAL A 493 24.11 -22.96 -12.09
CA VAL A 493 23.13 -23.55 -11.15
C VAL A 493 23.61 -24.96 -10.81
N PHE A 494 23.42 -25.39 -9.59
CA PHE A 494 23.63 -26.79 -9.23
C PHE A 494 22.69 -27.68 -10.07
N HIS A 495 23.23 -28.62 -10.82
CA HIS A 495 22.45 -29.57 -11.59
C HIS A 495 22.34 -30.89 -10.83
N THR A 496 21.72 -30.86 -9.65
CA THR A 496 21.66 -31.98 -8.70
C THR A 496 20.28 -32.57 -8.56
N LEU A 497 19.21 -31.75 -8.69
CA LEU A 497 17.84 -32.24 -8.61
C LEU A 497 17.48 -33.19 -9.77
N LYS A 498 16.99 -34.38 -9.43
CA LYS A 498 16.63 -35.45 -10.35
C LYS A 498 15.17 -35.87 -10.18
N ILE A 499 14.64 -36.67 -11.11
CA ILE A 499 13.28 -37.23 -11.03
C ILE A 499 13.16 -38.14 -9.81
N GLU A 500 14.23 -38.91 -9.50
CA GLU A 500 14.28 -39.81 -8.35
C GLU A 500 14.11 -39.09 -7.00
N ASP A 501 14.42 -37.82 -6.91
CA ASP A 501 14.20 -37.00 -5.70
C ASP A 501 12.72 -36.69 -5.49
N SER A 502 12.00 -36.43 -6.60
CA SER A 502 10.54 -36.25 -6.56
C SER A 502 9.82 -37.52 -6.08
N HIS A 503 10.26 -38.66 -6.56
CA HIS A 503 9.69 -39.94 -6.14
C HIS A 503 10.05 -40.31 -4.69
N ALA A 504 11.28 -40.00 -4.25
CA ALA A 504 11.70 -40.23 -2.88
C ALA A 504 10.88 -39.38 -1.89
N ILE A 505 10.70 -38.10 -2.16
CA ILE A 505 9.89 -37.20 -1.32
C ILE A 505 8.44 -37.70 -1.23
N ALA A 506 7.86 -38.12 -2.36
CA ALA A 506 6.47 -38.61 -2.39
C ALA A 506 6.30 -39.92 -1.62
N ASN A 507 7.33 -40.80 -1.59
CA ASN A 507 7.23 -42.10 -0.96
C ASN A 507 7.61 -42.09 0.52
N GLU A 508 8.55 -41.27 0.93
CA GLU A 508 9.04 -41.24 2.31
C GLU A 508 8.14 -40.41 3.25
N PHE A 509 7.47 -39.38 2.72
CA PHE A 509 6.65 -38.51 3.54
C PHE A 509 5.14 -38.67 3.28
N PRO A 510 4.40 -39.23 4.23
CA PRO A 510 2.95 -39.44 4.07
C PRO A 510 2.15 -38.14 4.07
N PHE A 511 2.74 -37.04 4.52
CA PHE A 511 2.13 -35.72 4.48
C PHE A 511 2.20 -35.05 3.08
N ILE A 512 2.98 -35.59 2.16
CA ILE A 512 3.01 -35.13 0.77
C ILE A 512 1.82 -35.73 0.02
N THR A 513 0.87 -34.87 -0.31
CA THR A 513 -0.34 -35.33 -1.05
C THR A 513 -0.03 -35.58 -2.53
N TYR A 514 0.71 -34.67 -3.14
CA TYR A 514 1.13 -34.76 -4.55
C TYR A 514 2.54 -34.20 -4.73
N SER A 515 3.29 -34.82 -5.63
CA SER A 515 4.61 -34.34 -6.05
C SER A 515 4.71 -34.35 -7.58
N SER A 516 5.34 -33.34 -8.14
CA SER A 516 5.58 -33.22 -9.58
C SER A 516 7.00 -32.74 -9.87
N PRO A 517 7.79 -33.52 -10.62
CA PRO A 517 9.00 -33.01 -11.25
C PRO A 517 8.60 -31.99 -12.32
N VAL A 518 9.32 -30.90 -12.43
CA VAL A 518 9.06 -29.83 -13.42
C VAL A 518 10.30 -29.57 -14.26
N ILE A 519 10.15 -29.71 -15.55
CA ILE A 519 11.16 -29.36 -16.56
C ILE A 519 10.65 -28.16 -17.33
N ARG A 520 11.31 -27.03 -17.17
CA ARG A 520 10.91 -25.77 -17.78
C ARG A 520 11.87 -25.41 -18.91
N LYS A 521 11.34 -25.23 -20.11
CA LYS A 521 12.11 -24.79 -21.28
C LYS A 521 11.29 -23.77 -22.08
N TYR A 522 11.94 -22.73 -22.54
CA TYR A 522 11.32 -21.73 -23.39
C TYR A 522 11.57 -22.11 -24.86
N LEU A 523 10.53 -22.57 -25.58
CA LEU A 523 10.64 -23.18 -26.89
C LEU A 523 9.74 -22.52 -27.92
N GLN A 524 10.08 -22.71 -29.19
CA GLN A 524 9.24 -22.29 -30.32
C GLN A 524 8.18 -23.34 -30.60
N ILE A 525 6.96 -22.88 -30.76
CA ILE A 525 5.78 -23.66 -31.10
C ILE A 525 5.28 -23.21 -32.48
N VAL A 526 4.88 -24.16 -33.32
CA VAL A 526 4.45 -23.89 -34.70
C VAL A 526 3.14 -24.64 -34.97
N TYR A 527 2.16 -23.92 -35.51
CA TYR A 527 0.90 -24.46 -36.03
C TYR A 527 0.60 -23.85 -37.39
N GLY A 528 0.57 -24.67 -38.44
CA GLY A 528 0.41 -24.21 -39.80
C GLY A 528 1.48 -23.18 -40.21
N ASN A 529 1.02 -21.98 -40.53
CA ASN A 529 1.84 -20.83 -40.86
C ASN A 529 2.14 -19.89 -39.71
N LYS A 530 1.53 -20.16 -38.52
CA LYS A 530 1.71 -19.37 -37.33
C LYS A 530 2.75 -19.97 -36.40
N ASN A 531 3.45 -19.17 -35.67
CA ASN A 531 4.38 -19.60 -34.65
C ASN A 531 4.38 -18.61 -33.48
N CYS A 532 4.57 -19.14 -32.29
CA CYS A 532 4.79 -18.39 -31.06
C CYS A 532 5.97 -18.98 -30.30
N ARG A 533 6.42 -18.28 -29.28
CA ARG A 533 7.40 -18.80 -28.34
C ARG A 533 6.82 -18.74 -26.95
N SER A 534 6.74 -19.88 -26.32
CA SER A 534 6.09 -20.04 -25.02
C SER A 534 6.91 -20.93 -24.10
N GLU A 535 6.61 -20.86 -22.82
CA GLU A 535 7.19 -21.75 -21.84
C GLU A 535 6.54 -23.13 -21.90
N VAL A 536 7.35 -24.14 -22.09
CA VAL A 536 6.92 -25.55 -22.08
C VAL A 536 7.31 -26.15 -20.75
N TYR A 537 6.31 -26.60 -20.02
CA TYR A 537 6.44 -27.28 -18.74
C TYR A 537 6.21 -28.78 -18.92
N GLY A 538 7.25 -29.60 -18.69
CA GLY A 538 7.11 -31.02 -18.51
C GLY A 538 6.74 -31.34 -17.08
N VAL A 539 5.52 -31.85 -16.85
CA VAL A 539 4.92 -32.01 -15.51
C VAL A 539 4.25 -33.37 -15.34
N SER A 540 3.92 -33.75 -14.09
CA SER A 540 3.13 -34.96 -13.80
C SER A 540 1.64 -34.74 -14.04
N GLU A 541 0.88 -35.84 -14.04
CA GLU A 541 -0.58 -35.84 -14.18
C GLU A 541 -1.31 -35.12 -13.05
N ASN A 542 -0.67 -35.01 -11.88
CA ASN A 542 -1.26 -34.35 -10.71
C ASN A 542 -0.90 -32.85 -10.61
N TYR A 543 -0.10 -32.32 -11.51
CA TYR A 543 0.38 -30.94 -11.48
C TYR A 543 -0.76 -29.91 -11.42
N TYR A 544 -1.86 -30.15 -12.11
CA TYR A 544 -3.02 -29.24 -12.08
C TYR A 544 -3.69 -29.20 -10.70
N LYS A 545 -3.66 -30.33 -9.94
CA LYS A 545 -4.16 -30.38 -8.57
C LYS A 545 -3.25 -29.59 -7.62
N ILE A 546 -1.92 -29.77 -7.76
CA ILE A 546 -0.90 -29.06 -6.98
C ILE A 546 -1.03 -27.56 -7.16
N THR A 547 -1.15 -27.12 -8.42
CA THR A 547 -1.19 -25.71 -8.77
C THR A 547 -2.60 -25.13 -8.80
N ASN A 548 -3.64 -25.91 -8.51
CA ASN A 548 -5.04 -25.52 -8.60
C ASN A 548 -5.40 -24.92 -9.97
N TRP A 549 -5.00 -25.60 -11.05
CA TRP A 549 -5.25 -25.12 -12.41
C TRP A 549 -6.50 -25.78 -12.98
N GLU A 550 -7.43 -25.00 -13.44
CA GLU A 550 -8.66 -25.45 -14.05
C GLU A 550 -8.52 -25.54 -15.58
N ILE A 551 -9.17 -26.54 -16.15
CA ILE A 551 -9.28 -26.73 -17.60
C ILE A 551 -10.49 -25.97 -18.11
N SER A 552 -10.34 -25.27 -19.22
CA SER A 552 -11.42 -24.57 -19.91
C SER A 552 -12.18 -25.50 -20.82
N ASP A 553 -11.44 -26.34 -21.54
CA ASP A 553 -11.98 -27.28 -22.51
C ASP A 553 -11.04 -28.48 -22.70
N GLY A 554 -11.57 -29.68 -22.93
CA GLY A 554 -10.79 -30.93 -23.05
C GLY A 554 -10.47 -31.57 -21.72
N GLU A 555 -9.40 -32.36 -21.65
CA GLU A 555 -8.98 -33.19 -20.51
C GLU A 555 -7.49 -33.03 -20.22
N PHE A 556 -7.07 -33.30 -18.99
CA PHE A 556 -5.65 -33.38 -18.62
C PHE A 556 -5.07 -34.72 -19.02
N PHE A 557 -3.75 -34.83 -19.26
CA PHE A 557 -3.11 -36.09 -19.55
C PHE A 557 -3.09 -37.00 -18.33
N THR A 558 -3.18 -38.31 -18.61
CA THR A 558 -3.28 -39.35 -17.61
C THR A 558 -1.92 -39.96 -17.26
N GLU A 559 -1.89 -40.82 -16.23
CA GLU A 559 -0.70 -41.61 -15.89
C GLU A 559 -0.28 -42.54 -17.04
N GLU A 560 -1.24 -43.03 -17.85
CA GLU A 560 -0.97 -43.83 -19.04
C GLU A 560 -0.20 -43.02 -20.10
N ASP A 561 -0.53 -41.74 -20.29
CA ASP A 561 0.18 -40.85 -21.21
C ASP A 561 1.62 -40.61 -20.77
N LEU A 562 1.84 -40.51 -19.45
CA LEU A 562 3.17 -40.45 -18.87
C LEU A 562 4.00 -41.69 -19.11
N ASN A 563 3.43 -42.87 -18.79
CA ASN A 563 4.12 -44.14 -18.89
C ASN A 563 4.42 -44.52 -20.34
N ASN A 564 3.50 -44.24 -21.26
CA ASN A 564 3.64 -44.56 -22.68
C ASN A 564 4.48 -43.47 -23.41
N GLY A 565 4.74 -42.33 -22.78
CA GLY A 565 5.45 -41.20 -23.43
C GLY A 565 4.67 -40.61 -24.59
N ASN A 566 3.33 -40.53 -24.43
CA ASN A 566 2.45 -39.94 -25.43
C ASN A 566 2.74 -38.46 -25.65
N GLN A 567 2.80 -38.05 -26.94
CA GLN A 567 3.06 -36.65 -27.32
C GLN A 567 1.75 -35.84 -27.30
N VAL A 568 1.26 -35.56 -26.10
CA VAL A 568 0.05 -34.77 -25.83
C VAL A 568 0.42 -33.47 -25.12
N CYS A 569 -0.42 -32.45 -25.29
CA CYS A 569 -0.20 -31.14 -24.65
C CYS A 569 -1.48 -30.41 -24.30
N LEU A 570 -1.41 -29.57 -23.26
CA LEU A 570 -2.43 -28.58 -22.92
C LEU A 570 -1.88 -27.17 -23.22
N LEU A 571 -2.74 -26.31 -23.76
CA LEU A 571 -2.38 -24.96 -24.14
C LEU A 571 -2.90 -23.95 -23.13
N GLY A 572 -2.07 -22.98 -22.80
CA GLY A 572 -2.50 -21.79 -22.08
C GLY A 572 -3.32 -20.84 -22.97
N SER A 573 -4.17 -20.05 -22.37
CA SER A 573 -5.13 -19.20 -23.10
C SER A 573 -4.48 -18.18 -24.04
N GLU A 574 -3.28 -17.70 -23.74
CA GLU A 574 -2.54 -16.75 -24.58
C GLU A 574 -1.95 -17.46 -25.82
N VAL A 575 -1.41 -18.66 -25.61
CA VAL A 575 -0.90 -19.49 -26.71
C VAL A 575 -2.00 -19.83 -27.71
N VAL A 576 -3.21 -20.12 -27.23
CA VAL A 576 -4.37 -20.36 -28.11
C VAL A 576 -4.69 -19.14 -28.97
N LYS A 577 -4.72 -17.95 -28.36
CA LYS A 577 -4.99 -16.70 -29.11
C LYS A 577 -3.94 -16.37 -30.17
N GLU A 578 -2.67 -16.71 -29.92
CA GLU A 578 -1.59 -16.47 -30.86
C GLU A 578 -1.56 -17.48 -32.03
N LEU A 579 -1.82 -18.75 -31.74
CA LEU A 579 -1.69 -19.83 -32.73
C LEU A 579 -2.96 -20.09 -33.54
N PHE A 580 -4.14 -19.96 -32.92
CA PHE A 580 -5.41 -20.28 -33.54
C PHE A 580 -6.21 -19.04 -33.89
N ASN A 581 -7.13 -19.14 -34.84
CA ASN A 581 -8.10 -18.09 -35.10
C ASN A 581 -9.31 -18.34 -34.20
N LYS A 582 -10.16 -17.32 -34.00
CA LYS A 582 -11.36 -17.43 -33.12
C LYS A 582 -12.37 -18.52 -33.55
N GLU A 583 -12.30 -18.98 -34.81
CA GLU A 583 -13.18 -19.97 -35.40
C GLU A 583 -12.60 -21.38 -35.40
N ASP A 584 -11.29 -21.52 -35.11
CA ASP A 584 -10.59 -22.80 -35.12
C ASP A 584 -10.71 -23.48 -33.74
N ASP A 585 -11.11 -24.75 -33.73
CA ASP A 585 -11.05 -25.56 -32.51
C ASP A 585 -9.65 -26.12 -32.33
N PRO A 586 -8.94 -25.76 -31.21
CA PRO A 586 -7.59 -26.23 -30.97
C PRO A 586 -7.52 -27.71 -30.56
N ILE A 587 -8.60 -28.31 -30.04
CA ILE A 587 -8.60 -29.68 -29.54
C ILE A 587 -8.40 -30.66 -30.67
N ASP A 588 -7.65 -31.72 -30.43
CA ASP A 588 -7.23 -32.76 -31.37
C ASP A 588 -6.34 -32.27 -32.54
N GLN A 589 -5.97 -30.97 -32.56
CA GLN A 589 -5.00 -30.45 -33.53
C GLN A 589 -3.56 -30.79 -33.12
N PHE A 590 -2.67 -30.85 -34.15
CA PHE A 590 -1.26 -31.12 -33.91
C PHE A 590 -0.43 -29.83 -34.01
N ILE A 591 0.25 -29.48 -32.93
CA ILE A 591 1.23 -28.41 -32.88
C ILE A 591 2.66 -29.01 -32.89
N ARG A 592 3.65 -28.26 -33.36
CA ARG A 592 5.06 -28.69 -33.28
C ARG A 592 5.80 -27.92 -32.22
N ILE A 593 6.33 -28.62 -31.22
CA ILE A 593 7.23 -28.07 -30.22
C ILE A 593 8.65 -28.53 -30.54
N LYS A 594 9.56 -27.61 -30.92
CA LYS A 594 10.92 -27.93 -31.38
C LYS A 594 10.96 -29.04 -32.44
N ASN A 595 10.07 -28.95 -33.46
CA ASN A 595 9.86 -29.91 -34.55
C ASN A 595 9.27 -31.28 -34.15
N ILE A 596 8.87 -31.51 -32.92
CA ILE A 596 8.19 -32.71 -32.46
C ILE A 596 6.67 -32.42 -32.46
N PRO A 597 5.85 -33.27 -33.11
CA PRO A 597 4.39 -33.09 -33.11
C PRO A 597 3.79 -33.44 -31.76
N PHE A 598 2.89 -32.61 -31.25
CA PHE A 598 2.09 -32.85 -30.06
C PHE A 598 0.62 -32.67 -30.38
N ARG A 599 -0.22 -33.57 -29.92
CA ARG A 599 -1.67 -33.45 -30.03
C ARG A 599 -2.20 -32.60 -28.88
N VAL A 600 -3.00 -31.62 -29.19
CA VAL A 600 -3.66 -30.79 -28.20
C VAL A 600 -4.85 -31.53 -27.61
N ILE A 601 -4.86 -31.79 -26.31
CA ILE A 601 -5.92 -32.50 -25.60
C ILE A 601 -6.76 -31.63 -24.68
N GLY A 602 -6.32 -30.41 -24.41
CA GLY A 602 -7.07 -29.47 -23.58
C GLY A 602 -6.52 -28.04 -23.57
N ILE A 603 -7.32 -27.15 -23.05
CA ILE A 603 -7.06 -25.72 -22.93
C ILE A 603 -7.19 -25.33 -21.46
N LEU A 604 -6.20 -24.61 -20.95
CA LEU A 604 -6.16 -24.13 -19.58
C LEU A 604 -6.98 -22.85 -19.41
N LYS A 605 -7.68 -22.69 -18.27
CA LYS A 605 -8.31 -21.41 -17.91
C LYS A 605 -7.28 -20.35 -17.65
N PRO A 606 -7.57 -19.07 -18.00
CA PRO A 606 -6.70 -17.96 -17.68
C PRO A 606 -6.46 -17.86 -16.18
N LYS A 607 -5.19 -17.75 -15.77
CA LYS A 607 -4.76 -17.70 -14.38
C LYS A 607 -4.09 -16.36 -14.00
N GLY A 608 -3.72 -15.57 -15.01
CA GLY A 608 -3.15 -14.23 -14.82
C GLY A 608 -1.65 -14.20 -14.56
N THR A 609 -1.18 -13.15 -13.89
CA THR A 609 0.25 -12.82 -13.75
C THR A 609 0.94 -13.66 -12.69
N MET A 610 2.13 -14.14 -13.03
CA MET A 610 3.01 -14.90 -12.16
C MET A 610 3.88 -13.96 -11.30
N TYR A 611 3.91 -14.18 -9.99
CA TYR A 611 4.74 -13.43 -9.04
C TYR A 611 5.85 -14.32 -8.46
N ARG A 612 7.04 -13.77 -8.31
CA ARG A 612 8.17 -14.40 -7.63
C ARG A 612 8.54 -13.59 -6.40
N VAL A 613 8.82 -14.29 -5.31
CA VAL A 613 9.32 -13.72 -4.06
C VAL A 613 10.74 -14.22 -3.85
N THR A 614 11.67 -13.31 -3.71
CA THR A 614 13.06 -13.62 -3.31
C THR A 614 13.30 -13.07 -1.92
N LYS A 615 13.77 -13.91 -1.00
CA LYS A 615 14.30 -13.48 0.31
C LYS A 615 15.68 -12.88 0.06
N GLU A 616 15.93 -11.69 0.58
CA GLU A 616 17.30 -11.17 0.67
C GLU A 616 17.97 -11.83 1.88
N ASP A 617 18.85 -12.80 1.64
CA ASP A 617 19.70 -13.33 2.71
C ASP A 617 20.66 -12.24 3.18
N LYS A 618 20.58 -11.93 4.47
CA LYS A 618 21.71 -11.30 5.14
C LYS A 618 22.83 -12.34 5.21
N THR A 619 23.80 -12.23 4.33
CA THR A 619 25.08 -12.90 4.52
C THR A 619 25.51 -12.66 5.96
N LYS A 620 25.75 -13.75 6.68
CA LYS A 620 26.35 -13.76 8.00
C LYS A 620 27.68 -12.98 7.92
N ASP A 621 27.70 -11.79 8.48
CA ASP A 621 28.92 -11.16 8.91
C ASP A 621 29.41 -11.97 10.12
N ASP A 622 30.26 -12.95 9.85
CA ASP A 622 31.04 -13.63 10.86
C ASP A 622 32.19 -12.70 11.31
N ASN A 623 31.87 -11.68 12.09
CA ASN A 623 32.84 -11.06 12.96
C ASN A 623 32.70 -11.69 14.34
N LYS A 624 33.51 -12.75 14.55
CA LYS A 624 33.90 -13.22 15.89
C LYS A 624 34.58 -12.06 16.63
N ASN A 625 33.84 -11.45 17.51
CA ASN A 625 34.31 -10.90 18.80
C ASN A 625 33.23 -9.96 19.35
N GLU A 626 32.22 -10.54 20.00
CA GLU A 626 31.56 -9.84 21.12
C GLU A 626 30.96 -10.86 22.08
N THR A 627 31.29 -10.63 23.33
CA THR A 627 31.00 -11.35 24.56
C THR A 627 29.53 -11.76 24.67
N LYS A 628 29.33 -13.04 25.00
CA LYS A 628 28.08 -13.58 25.54
C LYS A 628 27.70 -12.82 26.80
N GLU A 629 26.57 -12.10 26.76
CA GLU A 629 25.66 -11.97 27.89
C GLU A 629 24.43 -11.11 27.48
N ASN A 630 23.24 -11.69 27.69
CA ASN A 630 21.93 -11.02 27.76
C ASN A 630 21.42 -10.31 26.53
N ASP A 631 20.68 -11.02 25.66
CA ASP A 631 19.46 -10.45 25.04
C ASP A 631 18.65 -11.49 24.26
N ASP A 632 17.94 -12.36 24.99
CA ASP A 632 16.96 -13.30 24.41
C ASP A 632 15.59 -12.67 24.11
N LYS A 633 15.46 -11.34 24.18
CA LYS A 633 14.19 -10.64 23.95
C LYS A 633 14.11 -9.78 22.68
N ASN A 634 15.20 -9.58 21.94
CA ASN A 634 15.21 -8.70 20.75
C ASN A 634 15.35 -9.44 19.39
N LYS A 635 15.28 -10.76 19.37
CA LYS A 635 15.38 -11.55 18.12
C LYS A 635 14.09 -11.60 17.27
N LYS A 636 13.00 -10.93 17.68
CA LYS A 636 11.71 -10.99 16.97
C LYS A 636 11.44 -9.86 15.95
N ASN A 637 12.36 -8.91 15.74
CA ASN A 637 12.12 -7.78 14.85
C ASN A 637 13.18 -7.55 13.76
N SER A 638 13.86 -8.59 13.28
CA SER A 638 14.60 -8.44 12.03
C SER A 638 13.65 -8.66 10.85
N LEU A 639 13.12 -7.57 10.31
CA LEU A 639 12.36 -7.55 9.05
C LEU A 639 13.18 -8.20 7.94
N VAL A 640 12.81 -9.43 7.56
CA VAL A 640 13.31 -10.09 6.36
C VAL A 640 12.72 -9.34 5.17
N LYS A 641 13.53 -8.61 4.44
CA LYS A 641 13.08 -7.88 3.24
C LYS A 641 12.75 -8.87 2.14
N THR A 642 11.48 -8.99 1.83
CA THR A 642 10.98 -9.88 0.79
C THR A 642 10.67 -9.08 -0.47
N LYS A 643 11.23 -9.49 -1.61
CA LYS A 643 11.06 -8.82 -2.90
C LYS A 643 10.08 -9.59 -3.76
N ILE A 644 8.91 -8.99 -4.06
CA ILE A 644 7.92 -9.57 -4.97
C ILE A 644 8.18 -9.03 -6.38
N GLN A 645 8.52 -9.90 -7.33
CA GLN A 645 8.69 -9.56 -8.75
C GLN A 645 7.64 -10.27 -9.60
N SER A 646 7.03 -9.53 -10.54
CA SER A 646 6.22 -10.12 -11.61
C SER A 646 7.18 -10.77 -12.63
N PHE A 647 6.99 -12.06 -12.92
CA PHE A 647 7.93 -12.85 -13.71
C PHE A 647 7.37 -13.35 -15.05
N GLY A 648 6.14 -13.04 -15.39
CA GLY A 648 5.45 -13.51 -16.59
C GLY A 648 3.96 -13.75 -16.34
N THR A 649 3.33 -14.36 -17.31
CA THR A 649 1.91 -14.71 -17.25
C THR A 649 1.80 -16.24 -17.27
N TYR A 650 1.00 -16.80 -16.36
CA TYR A 650 0.67 -18.24 -16.40
C TYR A 650 -0.01 -18.64 -17.73
N ASP A 651 -0.65 -17.69 -18.39
CA ASP A 651 -1.45 -17.93 -19.58
C ASP A 651 -0.64 -18.18 -20.85
N ASP A 652 0.68 -17.80 -20.85
CA ASP A 652 1.64 -18.07 -21.93
C ASP A 652 2.46 -19.31 -21.61
N CYS A 653 1.82 -20.47 -21.50
CA CYS A 653 2.50 -21.73 -21.24
C CYS A 653 1.89 -22.92 -22.00
N ILE A 654 2.64 -24.00 -22.08
CA ILE A 654 2.19 -25.31 -22.60
C ILE A 654 2.60 -26.37 -21.60
N LEU A 655 1.66 -27.21 -21.19
CA LEU A 655 1.93 -28.37 -20.33
C LEU A 655 2.06 -29.63 -21.18
N ILE A 656 3.09 -30.41 -20.91
CA ILE A 656 3.34 -31.72 -21.55
C ILE A 656 3.75 -32.74 -20.48
N PRO A 657 3.64 -34.05 -20.72
CA PRO A 657 4.15 -35.07 -19.81
C PRO A 657 5.67 -34.92 -19.57
N TYR A 658 6.10 -34.96 -18.27
CA TYR A 658 7.52 -34.79 -17.94
C TYR A 658 8.41 -35.85 -18.54
N THR A 659 7.89 -37.07 -18.77
CA THR A 659 8.63 -38.15 -19.42
C THR A 659 9.04 -37.83 -20.85
N VAL A 660 8.15 -37.17 -21.60
CA VAL A 660 8.43 -36.68 -22.96
C VAL A 660 9.39 -35.50 -22.91
N ALA A 661 9.15 -34.58 -21.98
CA ALA A 661 10.04 -33.41 -21.78
C ALA A 661 11.47 -33.86 -21.43
N TYR A 662 11.61 -34.83 -20.51
CA TYR A 662 12.89 -35.35 -20.05
C TYR A 662 13.65 -36.09 -21.17
N SER A 663 12.95 -36.94 -21.90
CA SER A 663 13.57 -37.77 -22.93
C SER A 663 13.89 -37.02 -24.21
N ARG A 664 13.03 -36.07 -24.63
CA ARG A 664 13.09 -35.43 -25.96
C ARG A 664 13.55 -33.98 -25.95
N LEU A 665 13.27 -33.23 -24.88
CA LEU A 665 13.53 -31.80 -24.85
C LEU A 665 14.69 -31.40 -23.91
N ASN A 666 14.93 -32.18 -22.86
CA ASN A 666 15.93 -31.93 -21.85
C ASN A 666 17.21 -32.73 -22.07
N LYS A 667 18.24 -32.12 -22.66
CA LYS A 667 19.55 -32.74 -22.86
C LYS A 667 20.33 -32.97 -21.56
N ASP A 668 20.10 -32.10 -20.57
CA ASP A 668 20.93 -32.03 -19.35
C ASP A 668 20.48 -33.02 -18.27
N LYS A 669 19.28 -33.62 -18.42
CA LYS A 669 18.69 -34.63 -17.54
C LYS A 669 18.54 -34.21 -16.07
N TYR A 670 18.38 -32.91 -15.79
CA TYR A 670 18.11 -32.37 -14.47
C TYR A 670 16.76 -31.64 -14.44
N LEU A 671 16.16 -31.55 -13.24
CA LEU A 671 14.93 -30.81 -13.05
C LEU A 671 15.19 -29.30 -12.97
N SER A 672 14.27 -28.52 -13.49
CA SER A 672 14.27 -27.06 -13.29
C SER A 672 13.64 -26.67 -11.95
N LEU A 673 12.72 -27.51 -11.45
CA LEU A 673 11.94 -27.27 -10.25
C LEU A 673 11.31 -28.60 -9.85
N LEU A 674 11.10 -28.81 -8.56
CA LEU A 674 10.28 -29.87 -8.01
C LEU A 674 9.18 -29.20 -7.18
N VAL A 675 7.94 -29.59 -7.40
CA VAL A 675 6.78 -28.98 -6.77
C VAL A 675 6.03 -30.04 -5.97
N CYS A 676 5.79 -29.75 -4.69
CA CYS A 676 5.03 -30.63 -3.82
C CYS A 676 3.84 -29.91 -3.19
N SER A 677 2.77 -30.64 -2.92
CA SER A 677 1.63 -30.19 -2.13
C SER A 677 1.60 -30.96 -0.81
N ILE A 678 1.47 -30.25 0.30
CA ILE A 678 1.35 -30.83 1.65
C ILE A 678 -0.12 -30.86 2.08
N ALA A 679 -0.47 -31.81 2.93
CA ALA A 679 -1.78 -31.91 3.57
C ALA A 679 -2.06 -30.70 4.49
N ASP A 680 -3.34 -30.30 4.60
CA ASP A 680 -3.74 -29.08 5.33
C ASP A 680 -3.46 -29.11 6.85
N ASP A 681 -3.28 -30.31 7.44
CA ASP A 681 -3.19 -30.52 8.88
C ASP A 681 -1.74 -30.65 9.43
N VAL A 682 -0.72 -30.37 8.61
CA VAL A 682 0.69 -30.59 8.97
C VAL A 682 1.43 -29.26 9.09
N ASP A 683 2.35 -29.19 10.06
CA ASP A 683 3.24 -28.02 10.22
C ASP A 683 4.21 -27.93 9.03
N LEU A 684 4.12 -26.81 8.32
CA LEU A 684 4.91 -26.61 7.11
C LEU A 684 6.40 -26.41 7.40
N GLU A 685 6.76 -25.78 8.54
CA GLU A 685 8.17 -25.53 8.90
C GLU A 685 8.87 -26.86 9.22
N GLU A 686 8.22 -27.74 9.99
CA GLU A 686 8.74 -29.08 10.30
C GLU A 686 8.86 -29.92 9.03
N SER A 687 7.85 -29.88 8.14
CA SER A 687 7.88 -30.57 6.85
C SER A 687 9.03 -30.11 5.93
N VAL A 688 9.31 -28.83 5.91
CA VAL A 688 10.43 -28.26 5.13
C VAL A 688 11.77 -28.76 5.64
N GLU A 689 11.96 -28.81 6.96
CA GLU A 689 13.22 -29.31 7.55
C GLU A 689 13.41 -30.82 7.28
N GLU A 690 12.35 -31.62 7.35
CA GLU A 690 12.41 -33.05 7.02
C GLU A 690 12.77 -33.30 5.54
N ILE A 691 12.12 -32.55 4.61
CA ILE A 691 12.45 -32.62 3.18
C ILE A 691 13.91 -32.19 2.94
N LYS A 692 14.35 -31.14 3.63
CA LYS A 692 15.72 -30.66 3.55
C LYS A 692 16.73 -31.72 3.99
N LEU A 693 16.50 -32.39 5.10
CA LEU A 693 17.36 -33.47 5.60
C LEU A 693 17.44 -34.63 4.62
N LEU A 694 16.30 -35.03 4.04
CA LEU A 694 16.27 -36.08 3.03
C LEU A 694 17.09 -35.72 1.80
N LEU A 695 16.90 -34.50 1.27
CA LEU A 695 17.65 -34.05 0.08
C LEU A 695 19.15 -33.92 0.37
N ARG A 696 19.56 -33.38 1.53
CA ARG A 696 20.97 -33.34 1.95
C ARG A 696 21.59 -34.73 1.98
N GLN A 697 20.88 -35.74 2.55
CA GLN A 697 21.32 -37.13 2.60
C GLN A 697 21.46 -37.72 1.19
N ARG A 698 20.48 -37.50 0.31
CA ARG A 698 20.49 -38.00 -1.07
C ARG A 698 21.56 -37.35 -1.94
N HIS A 699 21.81 -36.07 -1.75
CA HIS A 699 22.84 -35.32 -2.44
C HIS A 699 24.25 -35.49 -1.80
N LYS A 700 24.34 -36.26 -0.69
CA LYS A 700 25.59 -36.55 0.06
C LYS A 700 26.28 -35.30 0.52
N LEU A 701 25.56 -34.30 0.96
CA LEU A 701 26.10 -33.06 1.53
C LEU A 701 26.52 -33.30 2.97
N GLN A 702 27.70 -32.78 3.36
CA GLN A 702 28.19 -32.82 4.73
C GLN A 702 27.48 -31.79 5.59
N GLU A 703 27.59 -31.87 6.92
CA GLU A 703 26.94 -30.90 7.83
C GLU A 703 27.41 -29.46 7.59
N ASP A 704 28.66 -29.27 7.20
CA ASP A 704 29.26 -27.97 6.93
C ASP A 704 29.05 -27.47 5.49
N ASP A 705 28.52 -28.33 4.59
CA ASP A 705 28.29 -27.93 3.20
C ASP A 705 27.00 -27.09 3.08
N SER A 706 27.08 -26.04 2.23
CA SER A 706 25.88 -25.30 1.82
C SER A 706 24.92 -26.19 1.03
N ASP A 707 23.62 -25.95 1.16
CA ASP A 707 22.62 -26.65 0.37
C ASP A 707 22.82 -26.36 -1.12
N ASP A 708 22.64 -27.38 -1.97
CA ASP A 708 22.68 -27.26 -3.43
C ASP A 708 21.27 -27.07 -4.03
N PHE A 709 20.27 -26.85 -3.17
CA PHE A 709 18.88 -26.59 -3.48
C PHE A 709 18.29 -25.52 -2.55
N GLU A 710 17.27 -24.81 -3.02
CA GLU A 710 16.50 -23.83 -2.28
C GLU A 710 15.06 -24.32 -2.14
N ILE A 711 14.50 -24.25 -0.93
CA ILE A 711 13.10 -24.59 -0.67
C ILE A 711 12.32 -23.30 -0.45
N GLU A 712 11.43 -23.00 -1.39
CA GLU A 712 10.52 -21.85 -1.29
C GLU A 712 9.13 -22.31 -0.88
N THR A 713 8.53 -21.70 0.13
CA THR A 713 7.18 -21.97 0.58
C THR A 713 6.26 -20.77 0.31
N GLN A 714 4.95 -21.02 0.25
CA GLN A 714 3.98 -19.93 0.12
C GLN A 714 3.88 -19.06 1.37
N ILE A 715 4.25 -19.57 2.56
CA ILE A 715 4.21 -18.81 3.81
C ILE A 715 5.05 -17.54 3.68
N SER A 716 6.22 -17.61 3.09
CA SER A 716 7.07 -16.42 2.92
C SER A 716 6.45 -15.31 2.05
N ILE A 717 5.59 -15.71 1.09
CA ILE A 717 4.81 -14.77 0.26
C ILE A 717 3.64 -14.19 1.07
N GLN A 718 2.97 -15.06 1.82
CA GLN A 718 1.85 -14.69 2.67
C GLN A 718 2.29 -13.74 3.79
N GLU A 719 3.38 -14.02 4.49
CA GLU A 719 3.95 -13.17 5.53
C GLU A 719 4.27 -11.77 5.01
N ALA A 720 4.93 -11.66 3.86
CA ALA A 720 5.21 -10.36 3.23
C ALA A 720 3.94 -9.60 2.82
N GLY A 721 2.91 -10.32 2.36
CA GLY A 721 1.59 -9.79 2.06
C GLY A 721 0.85 -9.34 3.32
N GLU A 722 0.92 -10.13 4.39
CA GLU A 722 0.28 -9.85 5.68
C GLU A 722 0.92 -8.65 6.40
N GLU A 723 2.23 -8.49 6.37
CA GLU A 723 2.91 -7.30 6.92
C GLU A 723 2.38 -6.01 6.28
N THR A 724 2.32 -5.99 4.94
CA THR A 724 1.78 -4.82 4.22
C THR A 724 0.31 -4.58 4.58
N THR A 725 -0.48 -5.65 4.64
CA THR A 725 -1.91 -5.59 5.00
C THR A 725 -2.11 -5.11 6.43
N ASN A 726 -1.28 -5.56 7.37
CA ASN A 726 -1.34 -5.15 8.78
C ASN A 726 -1.02 -3.66 8.97
N LEU A 727 -0.05 -3.12 8.23
CA LEU A 727 0.22 -1.68 8.24
C LEU A 727 -1.02 -0.88 7.79
N PHE A 728 -1.64 -1.27 6.67
CA PHE A 728 -2.87 -0.64 6.20
C PHE A 728 -4.02 -0.80 7.19
N ARG A 729 -4.18 -1.98 7.81
CA ARG A 729 -5.19 -2.25 8.83
C ARG A 729 -5.03 -1.34 10.05
N VAL A 730 -3.80 -1.16 10.55
CA VAL A 730 -3.50 -0.27 11.67
C VAL A 730 -3.81 1.19 11.32
N LEU A 731 -3.43 1.66 10.14
CA LEU A 731 -3.75 3.01 9.67
C LEU A 731 -5.27 3.23 9.56
N LEU A 732 -5.98 2.30 8.93
CA LEU A 732 -7.44 2.36 8.79
C LEU A 732 -8.14 2.37 10.14
N LEU A 733 -7.75 1.49 11.08
CA LEU A 733 -8.30 1.44 12.44
C LEU A 733 -8.01 2.73 13.20
N SER A 734 -6.83 3.31 13.06
CA SER A 734 -6.47 4.57 13.72
C SER A 734 -7.37 5.73 13.26
N ILE A 735 -7.61 5.85 11.96
CA ILE A 735 -8.49 6.88 11.39
C ILE A 735 -9.95 6.64 11.81
N ALA A 736 -10.39 5.38 11.82
CA ALA A 736 -11.72 5.00 12.29
C ALA A 736 -11.95 5.37 13.75
N LEU A 737 -10.98 5.08 14.63
CA LEU A 737 -11.01 5.43 16.04
C LEU A 737 -11.07 6.96 16.24
N ILE A 738 -10.30 7.69 15.45
CA ILE A 738 -10.30 9.15 15.43
C ILE A 738 -11.68 9.69 15.05
N SER A 739 -12.28 9.20 13.97
CA SER A 739 -13.60 9.62 13.50
C SER A 739 -14.68 9.39 14.56
N LEU A 740 -14.63 8.23 15.23
CA LEU A 740 -15.58 7.88 16.27
C LEU A 740 -15.38 8.69 17.57
N THR A 741 -14.12 9.01 17.88
CA THR A 741 -13.79 9.91 19.02
C THR A 741 -14.36 11.30 18.79
N VAL A 742 -14.24 11.84 17.58
CA VAL A 742 -14.82 13.15 17.21
C VAL A 742 -16.36 13.10 17.30
N GLY A 743 -16.99 12.00 16.86
CA GLY A 743 -18.41 11.77 17.02
C GLY A 743 -18.83 11.74 18.50
N GLY A 744 -18.05 11.08 19.35
CA GLY A 744 -18.25 11.03 20.81
C GLY A 744 -18.14 12.41 21.48
N ILE A 745 -17.19 13.23 21.07
CA ILE A 745 -17.09 14.64 21.53
C ILE A 745 -18.36 15.41 21.16
N GLY A 746 -18.94 15.12 19.98
CA GLY A 746 -20.24 15.65 19.57
C GLY A 746 -21.35 15.32 20.55
N ILE A 747 -21.44 14.05 21.02
CA ILE A 747 -22.40 13.65 22.06
C ILE A 747 -22.13 14.42 23.36
N MET A 748 -20.90 14.46 23.82
CA MET A 748 -20.52 15.14 25.05
C MET A 748 -20.94 16.61 25.03
N ASN A 749 -20.75 17.29 23.91
CA ASN A 749 -21.14 18.68 23.72
C ASN A 749 -22.65 18.87 23.80
N VAL A 750 -23.44 18.02 23.12
CA VAL A 750 -24.92 18.08 23.18
C VAL A 750 -25.43 17.79 24.56
N MET A 751 -24.86 16.79 25.23
CA MET A 751 -25.26 16.43 26.60
C MET A 751 -24.94 17.53 27.63
N LEU A 752 -23.76 18.20 27.51
CA LEU A 752 -23.44 19.35 28.36
C LEU A 752 -24.46 20.48 28.20
N VAL A 753 -24.88 20.73 26.96
CA VAL A 753 -25.92 21.72 26.65
C VAL A 753 -27.28 21.29 27.18
N SER A 754 -27.63 20.02 27.05
CA SER A 754 -28.90 19.47 27.60
C SER A 754 -28.95 19.59 29.13
N VAL A 755 -27.82 19.34 29.82
CA VAL A 755 -27.70 19.50 31.27
C VAL A 755 -27.84 20.96 31.68
N THR A 756 -27.14 21.90 31.00
CA THR A 756 -27.27 23.34 31.35
C THR A 756 -28.63 23.88 31.05
N GLY A 757 -29.30 23.50 29.99
CA GLY A 757 -30.65 23.94 29.64
C GLY A 757 -31.74 23.34 30.55
N ARG A 758 -31.45 22.23 31.25
CA ARG A 758 -32.38 21.55 32.18
C ARG A 758 -31.95 21.68 33.64
N THR A 759 -31.09 22.62 34.01
CA THR A 759 -30.55 22.81 35.38
C THR A 759 -31.67 22.99 36.39
N LYS A 760 -32.69 23.81 36.09
CA LYS A 760 -33.86 24.05 36.97
C LYS A 760 -34.71 22.78 37.14
N GLU A 761 -34.90 22.01 36.07
CA GLU A 761 -35.64 20.73 36.10
C GLU A 761 -34.92 19.68 36.98
N ILE A 762 -33.57 19.60 36.83
CA ILE A 762 -32.74 18.72 37.68
C ILE A 762 -32.84 19.15 39.15
N GLY A 763 -32.78 20.45 39.42
CA GLY A 763 -32.93 21.02 40.74
C GLY A 763 -34.29 20.67 41.37
N ILE A 764 -35.38 20.77 40.63
CA ILE A 764 -36.72 20.36 41.08
C ILE A 764 -36.78 18.87 41.42
N ARG A 765 -36.26 18.00 40.54
CA ARG A 765 -36.22 16.55 40.79
C ARG A 765 -35.42 16.18 42.03
N MET A 766 -34.27 16.79 42.24
CA MET A 766 -33.44 16.57 43.41
C MET A 766 -34.10 17.11 44.69
N SER A 767 -34.80 18.24 44.62
CA SER A 767 -35.55 18.80 45.74
C SER A 767 -36.75 17.94 46.15
N VAL A 768 -37.34 17.19 45.21
CA VAL A 768 -38.46 16.24 45.46
C VAL A 768 -37.92 14.87 45.93
N GLY A 769 -36.57 14.66 46.00
CA GLY A 769 -35.98 13.47 46.61
C GLY A 769 -35.29 12.51 45.61
N ALA A 770 -35.06 12.91 44.37
CA ALA A 770 -34.26 12.11 43.42
C ALA A 770 -32.81 12.02 43.90
N ARG A 771 -32.25 10.81 43.93
CA ARG A 771 -30.85 10.56 44.27
C ARG A 771 -29.92 11.01 43.15
N ARG A 772 -28.71 11.40 43.53
CA ARG A 772 -27.65 11.72 42.53
C ARG A 772 -27.44 10.60 41.50
N SER A 773 -27.51 9.34 41.94
CA SER A 773 -27.43 8.16 41.10
C SER A 773 -28.54 8.06 40.05
N ASP A 774 -29.72 8.59 40.36
CA ASP A 774 -30.89 8.50 39.47
C ASP A 774 -30.73 9.53 38.33
N ILE A 775 -30.25 10.72 38.66
CA ILE A 775 -29.89 11.74 37.64
C ILE A 775 -28.75 11.25 36.74
N LEU A 776 -27.68 10.68 37.32
CA LEU A 776 -26.58 10.12 36.58
C LEU A 776 -27.04 9.02 35.60
N LYS A 777 -27.82 8.06 36.10
CA LYS A 777 -28.35 6.97 35.27
C LYS A 777 -29.25 7.49 34.15
N GLN A 778 -30.05 8.49 34.40
CA GLN A 778 -30.96 9.07 33.41
C GLN A 778 -30.17 9.68 32.23
N PHE A 779 -29.20 10.56 32.51
CA PHE A 779 -28.43 11.22 31.47
C PHE A 779 -27.49 10.24 30.75
N LEU A 780 -26.93 9.26 31.44
CA LEU A 780 -26.13 8.20 30.84
C LEU A 780 -26.97 7.33 29.89
N PHE A 781 -28.22 7.03 30.27
CA PHE A 781 -29.13 6.28 29.43
C PHE A 781 -29.54 7.07 28.17
N GLU A 782 -29.72 8.40 28.32
CA GLU A 782 -30.02 9.30 27.20
C GLU A 782 -28.87 9.32 26.18
N SER A 783 -27.60 9.43 26.63
CA SER A 783 -26.45 9.37 25.74
C SER A 783 -26.26 7.99 25.06
N MET A 784 -26.53 6.91 25.80
CA MET A 784 -26.49 5.55 25.28
C MET A 784 -27.54 5.31 24.18
N GLN A 785 -28.76 5.84 24.35
CA GLN A 785 -29.80 5.72 23.32
C GLN A 785 -29.44 6.49 22.03
N LEU A 786 -28.90 7.71 22.15
CA LEU A 786 -28.43 8.47 21.00
C LEU A 786 -27.37 7.70 20.22
N SER A 787 -26.45 7.04 20.94
CA SER A 787 -25.40 6.25 20.28
C SER A 787 -25.90 4.94 19.68
N ILE A 788 -26.91 4.28 20.29
CA ILE A 788 -27.52 3.08 19.70
C ILE A 788 -28.25 3.43 18.39
N ILE A 789 -29.06 4.51 18.41
CA ILE A 789 -29.78 4.95 17.20
C ILE A 789 -28.79 5.36 16.11
N GLY A 790 -27.80 6.19 16.46
CA GLY A 790 -26.77 6.60 15.54
C GLY A 790 -25.96 5.42 15.03
N GLY A 791 -25.66 4.44 15.90
CA GLY A 791 -24.95 3.21 15.56
C GLY A 791 -25.72 2.36 14.55
N ILE A 792 -27.00 2.11 14.77
CA ILE A 792 -27.85 1.32 13.86
C ILE A 792 -27.93 2.00 12.47
N ILE A 793 -28.22 3.31 12.44
CA ILE A 793 -28.29 4.05 11.18
C ILE A 793 -26.90 4.07 10.49
N GLY A 794 -25.83 4.25 11.28
CA GLY A 794 -24.45 4.24 10.80
C GLY A 794 -24.05 2.89 10.19
N ILE A 795 -24.49 1.77 10.79
CA ILE A 795 -24.30 0.42 10.26
C ILE A 795 -24.96 0.28 8.89
N ILE A 796 -26.24 0.65 8.78
CA ILE A 796 -26.97 0.57 7.52
C ILE A 796 -26.27 1.40 6.43
N LEU A 797 -25.89 2.63 6.79
CA LEU A 797 -25.23 3.54 5.85
C LEU A 797 -23.83 3.06 5.48
N GLY A 798 -23.07 2.51 6.43
CA GLY A 798 -21.75 1.92 6.21
C GLY A 798 -21.81 0.69 5.28
N ILE A 799 -22.81 -0.17 5.43
CA ILE A 799 -23.06 -1.30 4.53
C ILE A 799 -23.33 -0.80 3.10
N VAL A 800 -24.23 0.18 2.97
CA VAL A 800 -24.57 0.76 1.68
C VAL A 800 -23.35 1.38 1.03
N ILE A 801 -22.61 2.23 1.74
CA ILE A 801 -21.37 2.84 1.21
C ILE A 801 -20.38 1.76 0.79
N SER A 802 -20.15 0.74 1.63
CA SER A 802 -19.21 -0.35 1.32
C SER A 802 -19.57 -1.07 0.02
N GLN A 803 -20.85 -1.25 -0.28
CA GLN A 803 -21.30 -1.86 -1.53
C GLN A 803 -21.03 -0.99 -2.76
N TYR A 804 -21.04 0.34 -2.59
CA TYR A 804 -20.80 1.27 -3.71
C TYR A 804 -19.32 1.61 -3.93
N VAL A 805 -18.44 1.42 -2.93
CA VAL A 805 -16.98 1.71 -3.06
C VAL A 805 -16.36 1.05 -4.28
N PRO A 806 -16.58 -0.25 -4.60
CA PRO A 806 -15.98 -0.88 -5.78
C PRO A 806 -16.45 -0.31 -7.11
N HIS A 807 -17.61 0.38 -7.13
CA HIS A 807 -18.12 1.03 -8.34
C HIS A 807 -17.33 2.29 -8.70
N PHE A 808 -16.87 3.03 -7.68
CA PHE A 808 -16.05 4.23 -7.85
C PHE A 808 -14.54 3.91 -7.92
N PHE A 809 -14.11 2.92 -7.17
CA PHE A 809 -12.72 2.49 -7.06
C PHE A 809 -12.61 1.02 -7.49
N LYS A 810 -12.44 0.78 -8.79
CA LYS A 810 -12.45 -0.56 -9.40
C LYS A 810 -11.42 -1.53 -8.80
N ASP A 811 -10.32 -0.99 -8.26
CA ASP A 811 -9.24 -1.76 -7.66
C ASP A 811 -9.48 -2.14 -6.19
N LEU A 812 -10.50 -1.55 -5.55
CA LEU A 812 -10.82 -1.78 -4.16
C LEU A 812 -12.02 -2.74 -4.02
N LYS A 813 -11.74 -3.99 -3.69
CA LYS A 813 -12.79 -4.93 -3.25
C LYS A 813 -13.18 -4.63 -1.81
N THR A 814 -14.44 -4.81 -1.47
CA THR A 814 -14.96 -4.66 -0.11
C THR A 814 -15.63 -5.95 0.35
N ILE A 815 -15.34 -6.35 1.58
CA ILE A 815 -15.95 -7.53 2.21
C ILE A 815 -16.57 -7.10 3.52
N ILE A 816 -17.88 -7.29 3.65
CA ILE A 816 -18.62 -6.94 4.86
C ILE A 816 -18.63 -8.18 5.76
N SER A 817 -17.93 -8.10 6.90
CA SER A 817 -17.96 -9.17 7.92
C SER A 817 -18.96 -8.86 9.04
N VAL A 818 -19.58 -9.90 9.55
CA VAL A 818 -20.48 -9.81 10.71
C VAL A 818 -19.71 -9.30 11.96
N GLU A 819 -18.45 -9.70 12.09
CA GLU A 819 -17.56 -9.23 13.17
C GLU A 819 -17.39 -7.70 13.14
N ALA A 820 -17.16 -7.12 11.95
CA ALA A 820 -17.04 -5.67 11.79
C ALA A 820 -18.31 -4.94 12.26
N ILE A 821 -19.48 -5.49 11.94
CA ILE A 821 -20.77 -4.94 12.37
C ILE A 821 -20.91 -4.98 13.89
N ILE A 822 -20.63 -6.13 14.52
CA ILE A 822 -20.72 -6.31 15.97
C ILE A 822 -19.72 -5.39 16.70
N ILE A 823 -18.47 -5.36 16.26
CA ILE A 823 -17.42 -4.52 16.86
C ILE A 823 -17.83 -3.04 16.74
N SER A 824 -18.27 -2.58 15.57
CA SER A 824 -18.68 -1.20 15.35
C SER A 824 -19.87 -0.80 16.22
N PHE A 825 -20.84 -1.71 16.40
CA PHE A 825 -21.99 -1.48 17.28
C PHE A 825 -21.58 -1.37 18.76
N LEU A 826 -20.81 -2.33 19.26
CA LEU A 826 -20.31 -2.32 20.65
C LEU A 826 -19.48 -1.08 20.92
N PHE A 827 -18.63 -0.69 19.95
CA PHE A 827 -17.82 0.51 20.07
C PHE A 827 -18.67 1.78 20.08
N SER A 828 -19.73 1.86 19.26
CA SER A 828 -20.68 2.99 19.28
C SER A 828 -21.35 3.15 20.66
N VAL A 829 -21.82 2.05 21.24
CA VAL A 829 -22.43 2.06 22.60
C VAL A 829 -21.40 2.48 23.65
N GLY A 830 -20.16 1.92 23.55
CA GLY A 830 -19.06 2.28 24.44
C GLY A 830 -18.72 3.78 24.41
N VAL A 831 -18.67 4.37 23.22
CA VAL A 831 -18.46 5.82 23.03
C VAL A 831 -19.58 6.65 23.65
N GLY A 832 -20.84 6.23 23.47
CA GLY A 832 -21.97 6.89 24.09
C GLY A 832 -21.91 6.89 25.61
N ILE A 833 -21.49 5.77 26.22
CA ILE A 833 -21.30 5.65 27.67
C ILE A 833 -20.13 6.52 28.12
N PHE A 834 -18.99 6.42 27.48
CA PHE A 834 -17.76 7.12 27.85
C PHE A 834 -17.91 8.65 27.78
N PHE A 835 -18.36 9.15 26.63
CA PHE A 835 -18.53 10.59 26.44
C PHE A 835 -19.79 11.15 27.10
N GLY A 836 -20.80 10.34 27.37
CA GLY A 836 -21.99 10.70 28.13
C GLY A 836 -21.77 10.74 29.65
N PHE A 837 -20.73 10.03 30.15
CA PHE A 837 -20.47 9.94 31.60
C PHE A 837 -20.13 11.29 32.22
N TYR A 838 -19.25 12.08 31.61
CA TYR A 838 -18.84 13.36 32.17
C TYR A 838 -20.00 14.36 32.33
N PRO A 839 -20.86 14.63 31.33
CA PRO A 839 -22.04 15.47 31.46
C PRO A 839 -23.05 14.94 32.51
N ALA A 840 -23.26 13.64 32.50
CA ALA A 840 -24.18 12.99 33.48
C ALA A 840 -23.67 13.14 34.93
N TRP A 841 -22.37 12.99 35.13
CA TRP A 841 -21.74 13.19 36.45
C TRP A 841 -21.83 14.65 36.90
N GLN A 842 -21.61 15.62 35.99
CA GLN A 842 -21.78 17.04 36.30
C GLN A 842 -23.22 17.36 36.66
N ALA A 843 -24.20 16.84 35.92
CA ALA A 843 -25.64 16.98 36.27
C ALA A 843 -25.96 16.44 37.67
N SER A 844 -25.37 15.28 38.04
CA SER A 844 -25.63 14.64 39.36
C SER A 844 -25.02 15.38 40.52
N LYS A 845 -24.07 16.31 40.30
CA LYS A 845 -23.40 17.11 41.34
C LYS A 845 -24.02 18.50 41.57
N LEU A 846 -25.00 18.90 40.78
CA LEU A 846 -25.66 20.19 40.95
C LEU A 846 -26.26 20.31 42.36
N ASP A 847 -26.08 21.47 42.97
CA ASP A 847 -26.76 21.80 44.23
C ASP A 847 -28.21 22.18 43.91
N PRO A 848 -29.20 21.52 44.54
CA PRO A 848 -30.61 21.82 44.31
C PRO A 848 -30.99 23.29 44.56
N ILE A 849 -30.35 23.95 45.53
CA ILE A 849 -30.63 25.33 45.88
C ILE A 849 -30.08 26.27 44.79
N GLU A 850 -28.83 26.04 44.34
CA GLU A 850 -28.23 26.80 43.26
C GLU A 850 -28.93 26.54 41.92
N ALA A 851 -29.33 25.30 41.68
CA ALA A 851 -30.02 24.92 40.45
C ALA A 851 -31.43 25.58 40.32
N LEU A 852 -32.11 25.81 41.43
CA LEU A 852 -33.39 26.51 41.47
C LEU A 852 -33.25 28.03 41.36
N ARG A 853 -32.07 28.58 41.77
CA ARG A 853 -31.73 30.01 41.63
C ARG A 853 -31.19 30.37 40.25
N TYR A 854 -30.87 29.38 39.44
CA TYR A 854 -30.34 29.60 38.12
C TYR A 854 -31.41 30.21 37.21
N GLU A 855 -31.22 31.50 36.86
CA GLU A 855 -32.04 32.23 35.88
C GLU A 855 -31.70 31.88 34.43
#